data_1d2d05121384981b854114d31bce67e1
#
_entry.id   1d2d05121384981b854114d31bce67e1
#
_cell.length_a   1.000
_cell.length_b   1.000
_cell.length_c   1.000
_cell.angle_alpha   90.00
_cell.angle_beta   90.00
_cell.angle_gamma   90.00
#
_symmetry.space_group_name_H-M   'P 1'
#
loop_
_entity.id
_entity.type
_entity.pdbx_description
1 polymer ?
#
loop_
_entity_poly.entity_id
_entity_poly.type
_entity_poly.pdbx_seq_one_letter_code
_entity_poly.pdbx_strand_id
1 'polypeptide(L)'
;MCSRSDPGPPLAIVPALYQELNMQRSIATVSLSGTLPEKLEAIAAAGFDGVEIFENDLLYYAGSPREIRQMCADLGLAITLFQPFRDFEGCRRERLQRNLDRAERKFDLMQELGTDLVLVCSNVQADALADERILVDDLRLLAERAGARDLRIGYEALAWGRHVNSWQQVWDIVRQADHPALGVLLDSFHTLSIKEDPGGIADIPGDKIFFVQMADAPLLNMDVLEWSRHFRCFPGQGEFDLPGFLASILRSGYTGPLSLEIFNDGFRAAPPRANAADGLRSLLYLEEKTRALLQKDPVPPANLDILFAPLPASHYAGVEFLEFAVDEAQGAKLAGWLERLGFARAGRHRSKDVSLLRQGDINIVLNAEPYSFAHGYFEAHGPSLCATALRVDDSSHALERAREYRGQPFRGLVGPNEREIPAVRAPDGSLLYLVEQAPAGQTIYDSDFVLDAHATQSGALQRIDHMALALPADGLDSWVLFYKSVLDFEADDEVVLPDPYGLVKSRALRSRCSSIRLPLNISENRNTAISHALSSYRGSGAHHIAFACEDIFAEVSRAKEAGVPLLDIPLNYYDDLAARFDFDDEFLSELAYYNVLYDRDAQGGELFHVYTEPFEGRFFFEVLQRRNGYAGYGAANVAVRLAAMAKARSGAPAKVRL
;
A
#
# COMPACT_ATOMS: atom_id res chain seq x y z
N MET A 1 -24.14 1.34 -40.75
CA MET A 1 -23.89 2.79 -40.58
C MET A 1 -23.42 2.99 -39.15
N CYS A 2 -22.10 3.03 -38.94
CA CYS A 2 -21.49 3.24 -37.63
C CYS A 2 -21.56 4.72 -37.28
N SER A 3 -22.26 5.07 -36.21
CA SER A 3 -22.24 6.40 -35.61
C SER A 3 -21.00 6.52 -34.73
N ARG A 4 -20.14 7.46 -35.08
CA ARG A 4 -18.98 7.87 -34.28
C ARG A 4 -19.50 8.57 -33.02
N SER A 5 -19.08 8.09 -31.86
CA SER A 5 -19.24 8.80 -30.57
C SER A 5 -18.27 9.96 -30.52
N ASP A 6 -18.80 11.15 -30.22
CA ASP A 6 -18.07 12.39 -30.00
C ASP A 6 -17.11 12.25 -28.80
N PRO A 7 -15.86 12.69 -28.88
CA PRO A 7 -14.99 12.82 -27.71
C PRO A 7 -15.47 14.02 -26.88
N GLY A 8 -15.73 13.79 -25.60
CA GLY A 8 -16.08 14.85 -24.66
C GLY A 8 -15.03 15.98 -24.60
N PRO A 9 -15.38 17.14 -24.02
CA PRO A 9 -14.54 18.33 -24.08
C PRO A 9 -13.19 18.09 -23.40
N PRO A 10 -12.09 18.69 -23.92
CA PRO A 10 -10.78 18.57 -23.31
C PRO A 10 -10.78 19.18 -21.91
N LEU A 11 -10.12 18.48 -20.98
CA LEU A 11 -9.85 18.96 -19.63
C LEU A 11 -9.23 20.36 -19.72
N ALA A 12 -9.84 21.32 -19.05
CA ALA A 12 -9.36 22.69 -18.99
C ALA A 12 -7.91 22.71 -18.48
N ILE A 13 -7.05 23.34 -19.25
CA ILE A 13 -5.68 23.68 -18.87
C ILE A 13 -5.79 24.63 -17.68
N VAL A 14 -5.44 24.15 -16.48
CA VAL A 14 -5.27 25.01 -15.30
C VAL A 14 -4.14 25.98 -15.60
N PRO A 15 -4.34 27.31 -15.43
CA PRO A 15 -3.30 28.27 -15.76
C PRO A 15 -2.05 28.09 -14.92
N ALA A 16 -0.88 28.24 -15.51
CA ALA A 16 0.46 28.08 -14.94
C ALA A 16 0.77 28.96 -13.68
N LEU A 17 -0.16 29.75 -13.19
CA LEU A 17 0.01 30.64 -12.03
C LEU A 17 -0.09 29.95 -10.66
N TYR A 18 -0.50 28.66 -10.60
CA TYR A 18 -0.57 27.88 -9.35
C TYR A 18 0.60 26.88 -9.18
N GLN A 19 1.51 26.76 -10.15
CA GLN A 19 2.65 25.85 -10.08
C GLN A 19 3.80 26.34 -9.18
N GLU A 20 3.83 27.61 -8.78
CA GLU A 20 4.93 28.19 -7.99
C GLU A 20 4.85 27.89 -6.47
N LEU A 21 3.78 27.25 -5.97
CA LEU A 21 3.55 27.03 -4.56
C LEU A 21 3.63 25.56 -4.09
N ASN A 22 3.87 24.61 -4.99
CA ASN A 22 3.94 23.20 -4.63
C ASN A 22 5.36 22.66 -4.72
N MET A 23 5.72 21.75 -3.81
CA MET A 23 6.97 21.00 -3.88
C MET A 23 7.04 20.21 -5.20
N GLN A 24 8.14 20.32 -5.92
CA GLN A 24 8.38 19.57 -7.15
C GLN A 24 8.62 18.09 -6.80
N ARG A 25 7.78 17.18 -7.32
CA ARG A 25 7.88 15.73 -7.08
C ARG A 25 8.57 15.05 -8.23
N SER A 26 9.59 14.28 -7.91
CA SER A 26 10.42 13.57 -8.88
C SER A 26 10.56 12.08 -8.51
N ILE A 27 11.06 11.28 -9.43
CA ILE A 27 11.39 9.87 -9.19
C ILE A 27 12.57 9.45 -10.06
N ALA A 28 13.49 8.68 -9.49
CA ALA A 28 14.61 8.11 -10.24
C ALA A 28 14.14 6.95 -11.13
N THR A 29 14.61 6.92 -12.38
CA THR A 29 14.25 5.86 -13.34
C THR A 29 14.64 4.47 -12.87
N VAL A 30 15.62 4.34 -11.97
CA VAL A 30 16.02 3.07 -11.35
C VAL A 30 14.90 2.46 -10.48
N SER A 31 13.96 3.25 -10.01
CA SER A 31 12.84 2.82 -9.17
C SER A 31 11.77 2.00 -9.92
N LEU A 32 11.82 1.98 -11.24
CA LEU A 32 10.81 1.36 -12.10
C LEU A 32 11.41 0.30 -13.03
N SER A 33 10.57 -0.64 -13.46
CA SER A 33 10.88 -1.62 -14.50
C SER A 33 10.67 -1.05 -15.90
N GLY A 34 11.19 -1.75 -16.92
CA GLY A 34 10.98 -1.41 -18.33
C GLY A 34 12.10 -0.62 -18.96
N THR A 35 11.94 -0.28 -20.24
CA THR A 35 12.84 0.58 -21.01
C THR A 35 12.70 2.02 -20.55
N LEU A 36 13.69 2.87 -20.81
CA LEU A 36 13.65 4.27 -20.43
C LEU A 36 12.39 5.00 -20.96
N PRO A 37 11.96 4.87 -22.23
CA PRO A 37 10.70 5.45 -22.69
C PRO A 37 9.46 4.97 -21.91
N GLU A 38 9.33 3.66 -21.63
CA GLU A 38 8.21 3.11 -20.87
C GLU A 38 8.17 3.67 -19.44
N LYS A 39 9.34 3.84 -18.81
CA LYS A 39 9.46 4.48 -17.49
C LYS A 39 9.01 5.94 -17.53
N LEU A 40 9.48 6.73 -18.50
CA LEU A 40 9.11 8.15 -18.65
C LEU A 40 7.61 8.32 -18.87
N GLU A 41 7.00 7.50 -19.73
CA GLU A 41 5.54 7.49 -19.93
C GLU A 41 4.77 7.13 -18.64
N ALA A 42 5.26 6.16 -17.86
CA ALA A 42 4.64 5.77 -16.61
C ALA A 42 4.73 6.87 -15.55
N ILE A 43 5.89 7.53 -15.44
CA ILE A 43 6.15 8.66 -14.53
C ILE A 43 5.23 9.83 -14.85
N ALA A 44 5.15 10.23 -16.13
CA ALA A 44 4.27 11.30 -16.57
C ALA A 44 2.79 10.99 -16.34
N ALA A 45 2.37 9.75 -16.66
CA ALA A 45 0.99 9.30 -16.45
C ALA A 45 0.58 9.28 -14.97
N ALA A 46 1.52 9.02 -14.05
CA ALA A 46 1.28 9.12 -12.62
C ALA A 46 1.09 10.57 -12.14
N GLY A 47 1.68 11.55 -12.83
CA GLY A 47 1.59 12.99 -12.53
C GLY A 47 2.76 13.52 -11.71
N PHE A 48 3.96 12.97 -11.87
CA PHE A 48 5.21 13.56 -11.39
C PHE A 48 5.56 14.81 -12.18
N ASP A 49 6.28 15.73 -11.55
CA ASP A 49 6.77 16.97 -12.15
C ASP A 49 8.16 16.78 -12.79
N GLY A 50 8.91 15.77 -12.32
CA GLY A 50 10.28 15.56 -12.75
C GLY A 50 10.76 14.11 -12.67
N VAL A 51 11.96 13.91 -13.18
CA VAL A 51 12.62 12.60 -13.25
C VAL A 51 14.12 12.73 -13.00
N GLU A 52 14.67 11.79 -12.24
CA GLU A 52 16.12 11.57 -12.18
C GLU A 52 16.53 10.52 -13.22
N ILE A 53 17.47 10.87 -14.07
CA ILE A 53 17.97 9.93 -15.07
C ILE A 53 19.12 9.10 -14.48
N PHE A 54 18.85 7.81 -14.29
CA PHE A 54 19.87 6.83 -13.90
C PHE A 54 20.71 6.45 -15.13
N GLU A 55 22.02 6.60 -15.04
CA GLU A 55 22.92 6.45 -16.19
C GLU A 55 22.79 5.10 -16.91
N ASN A 56 22.58 3.99 -16.17
CA ASN A 56 22.42 2.69 -16.82
C ASN A 56 21.20 2.62 -17.74
N ASP A 57 20.12 3.28 -17.38
CA ASP A 57 18.92 3.33 -18.25
C ASP A 57 19.20 4.07 -19.54
N LEU A 58 20.02 5.12 -19.47
CA LEU A 58 20.48 5.84 -20.66
C LEU A 58 21.42 5.00 -21.52
N LEU A 59 22.29 4.19 -20.89
CA LEU A 59 23.19 3.28 -21.62
C LEU A 59 22.43 2.16 -22.37
N TYR A 60 21.26 1.75 -21.87
CA TYR A 60 20.40 0.79 -22.56
C TYR A 60 19.55 1.41 -23.68
N TYR A 61 19.45 2.75 -23.72
CA TYR A 61 18.67 3.44 -24.74
C TYR A 61 19.45 3.54 -26.06
N ALA A 62 18.83 3.15 -27.16
CA ALA A 62 19.51 3.11 -28.47
C ALA A 62 19.64 4.48 -29.17
N GLY A 63 18.90 5.50 -28.68
CA GLY A 63 18.91 6.86 -29.20
C GLY A 63 19.91 7.77 -28.48
N SER A 64 19.80 9.06 -28.72
CA SER A 64 20.68 10.10 -28.16
C SER A 64 20.12 10.70 -26.86
N PRO A 65 20.96 11.30 -26.00
CA PRO A 65 20.51 12.04 -24.83
C PRO A 65 19.55 13.20 -25.16
N ARG A 66 19.70 13.83 -26.33
CA ARG A 66 18.80 14.88 -26.80
C ARG A 66 17.41 14.38 -27.11
N GLU A 67 17.27 13.15 -27.62
CA GLU A 67 15.96 12.51 -27.80
C GLU A 67 15.27 12.26 -26.47
N ILE A 68 16.00 11.85 -25.42
CA ILE A 68 15.46 11.69 -24.06
C ILE A 68 15.02 13.06 -23.51
N ARG A 69 15.83 14.11 -23.68
CA ARG A 69 15.45 15.47 -23.31
C ARG A 69 14.15 15.89 -23.98
N GLN A 70 14.01 15.66 -25.30
CA GLN A 70 12.81 15.99 -26.03
C GLN A 70 11.60 15.19 -25.55
N MET A 71 11.78 13.88 -25.30
CA MET A 71 10.71 13.02 -24.77
C MET A 71 10.24 13.49 -23.39
N CYS A 72 11.15 13.84 -22.48
CA CYS A 72 10.77 14.41 -21.18
C CYS A 72 9.99 15.72 -21.36
N ALA A 73 10.43 16.61 -22.24
CA ALA A 73 9.75 17.87 -22.52
C ALA A 73 8.33 17.66 -23.10
N ASP A 74 8.17 16.70 -24.03
CA ASP A 74 6.88 16.35 -24.64
C ASP A 74 5.91 15.74 -23.60
N LEU A 75 6.45 15.06 -22.59
CA LEU A 75 5.71 14.47 -21.48
C LEU A 75 5.49 15.45 -20.30
N GLY A 76 6.03 16.66 -20.36
CA GLY A 76 5.94 17.66 -19.29
C GLY A 76 6.81 17.36 -18.08
N LEU A 77 7.86 16.55 -18.21
CA LEU A 77 8.79 16.18 -17.15
C LEU A 77 10.06 17.03 -17.18
N ALA A 78 10.45 17.61 -16.05
CA ALA A 78 11.78 18.19 -15.86
C ALA A 78 12.80 17.08 -15.57
N ILE A 79 13.99 17.13 -16.19
CA ILE A 79 15.10 16.26 -15.76
C ILE A 79 15.79 16.95 -14.58
N THR A 80 15.45 16.50 -13.36
CA THR A 80 15.84 17.16 -12.11
C THR A 80 17.25 16.80 -11.65
N LEU A 81 17.75 15.62 -12.04
CA LEU A 81 19.06 15.11 -11.63
C LEU A 81 19.57 14.09 -12.65
N PHE A 82 20.89 14.11 -12.89
CA PHE A 82 21.62 13.02 -13.54
C PHE A 82 22.43 12.25 -12.51
N GLN A 83 22.40 10.91 -12.53
CA GLN A 83 23.04 10.09 -11.51
C GLN A 83 23.51 8.72 -12.03
N PRO A 84 24.51 8.11 -11.35
CA PRO A 84 25.42 8.67 -10.36
C PRO A 84 26.80 8.98 -10.92
N PHE A 85 27.55 9.88 -10.31
CA PHE A 85 28.99 10.03 -10.52
C PHE A 85 29.73 9.55 -9.27
N ARG A 86 30.58 8.53 -9.40
CA ARG A 86 31.20 7.79 -8.29
C ARG A 86 32.72 7.87 -8.29
N ASP A 87 33.32 7.62 -7.10
CA ASP A 87 34.77 7.41 -6.92
C ASP A 87 35.61 8.60 -7.39
N PHE A 88 35.22 9.82 -6.99
CA PHE A 88 35.92 11.03 -7.43
C PHE A 88 36.85 11.56 -6.33
N GLU A 89 36.33 12.02 -5.19
CA GLU A 89 37.07 12.68 -4.14
C GLU A 89 38.01 11.71 -3.41
N GLY A 90 39.13 12.22 -2.92
CA GLY A 90 40.14 11.42 -2.24
C GLY A 90 40.78 10.36 -3.10
N CYS A 91 40.66 10.43 -4.42
CA CYS A 91 41.34 9.51 -5.29
C CYS A 91 42.87 9.71 -5.23
N ARG A 92 43.64 8.67 -5.58
CA ARG A 92 45.09 8.82 -5.72
C ARG A 92 45.44 9.94 -6.70
N ARG A 93 46.43 10.76 -6.34
CA ARG A 93 46.77 11.97 -7.09
C ARG A 93 47.08 11.72 -8.57
N GLU A 94 47.68 10.57 -8.87
CA GLU A 94 47.95 10.15 -10.23
C GLU A 94 46.71 9.88 -11.07
N ARG A 95 45.56 9.68 -10.42
CA ARG A 95 44.27 9.44 -11.06
C ARG A 95 43.39 10.71 -11.18
N LEU A 96 43.75 11.78 -10.45
CA LEU A 96 42.90 12.97 -10.36
C LEU A 96 42.58 13.54 -11.74
N GLN A 97 43.59 13.74 -12.59
CA GLN A 97 43.38 14.29 -13.93
C GLN A 97 42.43 13.41 -14.77
N ARG A 98 42.58 12.08 -14.70
CA ARG A 98 41.67 11.15 -15.40
C ARG A 98 40.23 11.24 -14.86
N ASN A 99 40.06 11.44 -13.55
CA ASN A 99 38.75 11.62 -12.95
C ASN A 99 38.12 12.96 -13.34
N LEU A 100 38.90 14.01 -13.46
CA LEU A 100 38.45 15.30 -14.02
C LEU A 100 38.01 15.16 -15.49
N ASP A 101 38.81 14.48 -16.31
CA ASP A 101 38.44 14.22 -17.72
C ASP A 101 37.18 13.36 -17.82
N ARG A 102 36.93 12.46 -16.87
CA ARG A 102 35.70 11.69 -16.76
C ARG A 102 34.51 12.58 -16.39
N ALA A 103 34.70 13.52 -15.46
CA ALA A 103 33.68 14.49 -15.08
C ALA A 103 33.28 15.40 -16.24
N GLU A 104 34.27 15.90 -17.01
CA GLU A 104 34.00 16.74 -18.19
C GLU A 104 33.08 16.05 -19.20
N ARG A 105 33.30 14.74 -19.44
CA ARG A 105 32.41 13.95 -20.32
C ARG A 105 31.00 13.77 -19.73
N LYS A 106 30.86 13.71 -18.40
CA LYS A 106 29.54 13.71 -17.76
C LYS A 106 28.85 15.06 -17.91
N PHE A 107 29.61 16.15 -17.80
CA PHE A 107 29.08 17.50 -18.00
C PHE A 107 28.61 17.73 -19.44
N ASP A 108 29.33 17.21 -20.45
CA ASP A 108 28.89 17.22 -21.85
C ASP A 108 27.53 16.48 -21.99
N LEU A 109 27.41 15.29 -21.36
CA LEU A 109 26.18 14.50 -21.36
C LEU A 109 25.01 15.22 -20.66
N MET A 110 25.26 15.88 -19.51
CA MET A 110 24.26 16.66 -18.80
C MET A 110 23.72 17.81 -19.64
N GLN A 111 24.60 18.53 -20.38
CA GLN A 111 24.19 19.61 -21.25
C GLN A 111 23.35 19.11 -22.44
N GLU A 112 23.62 17.92 -22.96
CA GLU A 112 22.77 17.27 -23.98
C GLU A 112 21.40 16.85 -23.41
N LEU A 113 21.36 16.28 -22.20
CA LEU A 113 20.13 15.93 -21.47
C LEU A 113 19.34 17.17 -21.06
N GLY A 114 20.00 18.31 -20.85
CA GLY A 114 19.37 19.55 -20.39
C GLY A 114 19.09 19.58 -18.89
N THR A 115 19.91 18.89 -18.09
CA THR A 115 19.91 18.97 -16.61
C THR A 115 21.14 19.70 -16.13
N ASP A 116 21.01 20.44 -15.04
CA ASP A 116 22.10 21.23 -14.44
C ASP A 116 22.71 20.60 -13.19
N LEU A 117 22.13 19.51 -12.67
CA LEU A 117 22.55 18.90 -11.40
C LEU A 117 22.99 17.45 -11.60
N VAL A 118 24.14 17.08 -11.00
CA VAL A 118 24.64 15.70 -10.95
C VAL A 118 24.82 15.24 -9.51
N LEU A 119 24.40 13.99 -9.23
CA LEU A 119 24.71 13.29 -7.98
C LEU A 119 26.16 12.81 -8.00
N VAL A 120 26.94 13.25 -7.03
CA VAL A 120 28.30 12.74 -6.73
C VAL A 120 28.26 11.98 -5.42
N CYS A 121 28.43 10.67 -5.49
CA CYS A 121 28.47 9.80 -4.33
C CYS A 121 29.85 9.79 -3.69
N SER A 122 29.89 9.68 -2.35
CA SER A 122 31.14 9.51 -1.59
C SER A 122 31.93 8.28 -2.05
N ASN A 123 33.25 8.37 -1.99
CA ASN A 123 34.16 7.35 -2.53
C ASN A 123 34.13 6.07 -1.70
N VAL A 124 34.01 4.92 -2.38
CA VAL A 124 33.97 3.58 -1.77
C VAL A 124 35.25 2.77 -2.02
N GLN A 125 36.20 3.30 -2.78
CA GLN A 125 37.42 2.60 -3.16
C GLN A 125 38.30 2.28 -1.94
N ALA A 126 38.88 1.09 -1.92
CA ALA A 126 39.73 0.66 -0.81
C ALA A 126 40.99 1.51 -0.66
N ASP A 127 41.45 2.14 -1.75
CA ASP A 127 42.65 3.00 -1.78
C ASP A 127 42.32 4.50 -1.77
N ALA A 128 41.09 4.89 -1.43
CA ALA A 128 40.71 6.28 -1.24
C ALA A 128 41.51 6.90 -0.07
N LEU A 129 41.86 8.18 -0.22
CA LEU A 129 42.62 8.95 0.78
C LEU A 129 41.66 9.52 1.84
N ALA A 130 42.07 9.46 3.09
CA ALA A 130 41.25 9.91 4.23
C ALA A 130 41.49 11.38 4.64
N ASP A 131 42.44 12.07 3.98
CA ASP A 131 42.78 13.45 4.32
C ASP A 131 41.64 14.40 3.89
N GLU A 132 40.95 14.97 4.88
CA GLU A 132 39.81 15.86 4.67
C GLU A 132 40.13 17.06 3.77
N ARG A 133 41.36 17.62 3.86
CA ARG A 133 41.79 18.72 2.98
C ARG A 133 41.80 18.30 1.52
N ILE A 134 42.25 17.06 1.25
CA ILE A 134 42.23 16.50 -0.11
C ILE A 134 40.79 16.34 -0.59
N LEU A 135 39.88 15.87 0.27
CA LEU A 135 38.46 15.71 -0.11
C LEU A 135 37.84 17.07 -0.44
N VAL A 136 38.08 18.08 0.38
CA VAL A 136 37.61 19.46 0.18
C VAL A 136 38.19 20.07 -1.11
N ASP A 137 39.49 19.92 -1.36
CA ASP A 137 40.15 20.48 -2.54
C ASP A 137 39.70 19.79 -3.83
N ASP A 138 39.51 18.48 -3.80
CA ASP A 138 39.01 17.71 -4.95
C ASP A 138 37.59 18.15 -5.33
N LEU A 139 36.68 18.26 -4.34
CA LEU A 139 35.29 18.65 -4.60
C LEU A 139 35.19 20.14 -4.99
N ARG A 140 36.02 21.02 -4.43
CA ARG A 140 36.10 22.43 -4.88
C ARG A 140 36.54 22.50 -6.34
N LEU A 141 37.58 21.75 -6.73
CA LEU A 141 38.07 21.70 -8.10
C LEU A 141 37.00 21.17 -9.07
N LEU A 142 36.25 20.13 -8.65
CA LEU A 142 35.14 19.60 -9.44
C LEU A 142 34.02 20.65 -9.60
N ALA A 143 33.69 21.36 -8.53
CA ALA A 143 32.68 22.41 -8.53
C ALA A 143 33.05 23.62 -9.39
N GLU A 144 34.35 24.00 -9.40
CA GLU A 144 34.87 25.04 -10.32
C GLU A 144 34.66 24.67 -11.79
N ARG A 145 34.89 23.36 -12.13
CA ARG A 145 34.67 22.86 -13.50
C ARG A 145 33.20 22.83 -13.86
N ALA A 146 32.33 22.38 -12.93
CA ALA A 146 30.87 22.35 -13.13
C ALA A 146 30.31 23.77 -13.27
N GLY A 147 30.70 24.69 -12.35
CA GLY A 147 30.24 26.08 -12.33
C GLY A 147 30.64 26.87 -13.57
N ALA A 148 31.82 26.58 -14.17
CA ALA A 148 32.23 27.17 -15.44
C ALA A 148 31.33 26.81 -16.62
N ARG A 149 30.42 25.82 -16.46
CA ARG A 149 29.45 25.35 -17.45
C ARG A 149 27.99 25.57 -16.99
N ASP A 150 27.78 26.38 -15.97
CA ASP A 150 26.47 26.57 -15.31
C ASP A 150 25.84 25.26 -14.78
N LEU A 151 26.69 24.31 -14.33
CA LEU A 151 26.28 23.06 -13.74
C LEU A 151 26.55 23.05 -12.23
N ARG A 152 25.82 22.19 -11.50
CA ARG A 152 25.87 22.05 -10.05
C ARG A 152 26.17 20.60 -9.65
N ILE A 153 26.73 20.43 -8.48
CA ILE A 153 27.10 19.16 -7.88
C ILE A 153 26.35 18.99 -6.57
N GLY A 154 25.53 17.94 -6.45
CA GLY A 154 25.00 17.47 -5.19
C GLY A 154 25.90 16.35 -4.63
N TYR A 155 26.59 16.61 -3.52
CA TYR A 155 27.44 15.64 -2.87
C TYR A 155 26.68 14.85 -1.82
N GLU A 156 26.76 13.50 -1.91
CA GLU A 156 26.02 12.57 -1.09
C GLU A 156 26.95 11.64 -0.30
N ALA A 157 26.61 11.39 0.96
CA ALA A 157 27.23 10.32 1.75
C ALA A 157 26.52 8.98 1.50
N LEU A 158 27.22 8.02 0.91
CA LEU A 158 26.76 6.64 0.93
C LEU A 158 26.97 6.05 2.33
N ALA A 159 25.98 5.35 2.91
CA ALA A 159 26.10 4.72 4.23
C ALA A 159 27.28 3.73 4.35
N TRP A 160 27.79 3.24 3.21
CA TRP A 160 29.00 2.42 3.11
C TRP A 160 30.20 3.16 2.50
N GLY A 161 30.16 4.49 2.49
CA GLY A 161 31.26 5.34 2.04
C GLY A 161 32.56 5.05 2.81
N ARG A 162 33.71 5.08 2.12
CA ARG A 162 34.97 4.67 2.74
C ARG A 162 35.42 5.57 3.88
N HIS A 163 35.30 6.87 3.72
CA HIS A 163 35.73 7.88 4.68
C HIS A 163 34.63 8.91 4.98
N VAL A 164 33.69 9.09 4.05
CA VAL A 164 32.52 9.97 4.19
C VAL A 164 31.29 9.09 4.08
N ASN A 165 30.55 8.91 5.17
CA ASN A 165 29.37 8.06 5.25
C ASN A 165 28.23 8.67 6.10
N SER A 166 28.34 9.95 6.44
CA SER A 166 27.32 10.69 7.18
C SER A 166 27.03 12.05 6.55
N TRP A 167 25.79 12.55 6.71
CA TRP A 167 25.39 13.85 6.19
C TRP A 167 26.20 14.99 6.85
N GLN A 168 26.61 14.83 8.12
CA GLN A 168 27.44 15.83 8.81
C GLN A 168 28.81 16.00 8.13
N GLN A 169 29.45 14.88 7.77
CA GLN A 169 30.74 14.92 7.06
C GLN A 169 30.58 15.59 5.68
N VAL A 170 29.50 15.28 4.94
CA VAL A 170 29.19 15.95 3.66
C VAL A 170 29.04 17.44 3.87
N TRP A 171 28.25 17.86 4.86
CA TRP A 171 28.05 19.29 5.13
C TRP A 171 29.34 19.99 5.51
N ASP A 172 30.17 19.38 6.36
CA ASP A 172 31.46 19.96 6.75
C ASP A 172 32.38 20.16 5.54
N ILE A 173 32.45 19.22 4.64
CA ILE A 173 33.25 19.31 3.41
C ILE A 173 32.66 20.38 2.46
N VAL A 174 31.36 20.39 2.23
CA VAL A 174 30.67 21.38 1.37
C VAL A 174 30.89 22.81 1.91
N ARG A 175 30.75 22.99 3.23
CA ARG A 175 30.96 24.27 3.90
C ARG A 175 32.41 24.75 3.79
N GLN A 176 33.39 23.84 3.92
CA GLN A 176 34.81 24.18 3.80
C GLN A 176 35.22 24.45 2.35
N ALA A 177 34.63 23.73 1.39
CA ALA A 177 34.84 23.95 -0.03
C ALA A 177 34.32 25.32 -0.48
N ASP A 178 33.26 25.81 0.14
CA ASP A 178 32.65 27.15 -0.05
C ASP A 178 32.52 27.56 -1.51
N HIS A 179 31.87 26.70 -2.31
CA HIS A 179 31.66 26.96 -3.73
C HIS A 179 30.16 26.99 -4.08
N PRO A 180 29.67 27.97 -4.87
CA PRO A 180 28.24 28.07 -5.19
C PRO A 180 27.68 26.90 -6.01
N ALA A 181 28.51 26.22 -6.81
CA ALA A 181 28.10 25.06 -7.60
C ALA A 181 28.21 23.73 -6.83
N LEU A 182 28.53 23.73 -5.52
CA LEU A 182 28.58 22.56 -4.66
C LEU A 182 27.55 22.69 -3.54
N GLY A 183 26.72 21.69 -3.39
CA GLY A 183 25.73 21.58 -2.33
C GLY A 183 25.60 20.16 -1.81
N VAL A 184 24.78 20.00 -0.77
CA VAL A 184 24.47 18.72 -0.15
C VAL A 184 23.33 18.04 -0.94
N LEU A 185 23.46 16.74 -1.18
CA LEU A 185 22.35 15.87 -1.55
C LEU A 185 22.08 14.94 -0.36
N LEU A 186 20.82 14.89 0.04
CA LEU A 186 20.38 14.09 1.19
C LEU A 186 19.52 12.93 0.71
N ASP A 187 19.90 11.70 1.07
CA ASP A 187 19.08 10.51 0.90
C ASP A 187 18.68 9.97 2.28
N SER A 188 17.38 9.79 2.48
CA SER A 188 16.82 9.31 3.74
C SER A 188 17.33 7.91 4.11
N PHE A 189 17.51 7.00 3.15
CA PHE A 189 18.03 5.67 3.42
C PHE A 189 19.45 5.73 4.00
N HIS A 190 20.34 6.52 3.38
CA HIS A 190 21.72 6.62 3.84
C HIS A 190 21.84 7.20 5.24
N THR A 191 20.98 8.13 5.61
CA THR A 191 20.93 8.71 6.95
C THR A 191 20.31 7.74 7.98
N LEU A 192 19.11 7.21 7.68
CA LEU A 192 18.33 6.48 8.68
C LEU A 192 18.79 5.02 8.87
N SER A 193 19.36 4.39 7.84
CA SER A 193 19.86 3.01 7.92
C SER A 193 21.03 2.85 8.89
N ILE A 194 21.84 3.88 9.07
CA ILE A 194 22.94 3.91 10.06
C ILE A 194 22.52 4.56 11.38
N LYS A 195 21.21 4.87 11.53
CA LYS A 195 20.63 5.49 12.73
C LYS A 195 21.22 6.85 13.08
N GLU A 196 21.58 7.62 12.06
CA GLU A 196 22.08 8.97 12.21
C GLU A 196 20.92 9.93 12.53
N ASP A 197 21.13 10.84 13.48
CA ASP A 197 20.13 11.83 13.86
C ASP A 197 19.97 12.90 12.75
N PRO A 198 18.80 13.06 12.13
CA PRO A 198 18.58 14.08 11.11
C PRO A 198 18.33 15.48 11.69
N GLY A 199 18.21 15.64 13.02
CA GLY A 199 17.81 16.91 13.63
C GLY A 199 18.69 18.10 13.25
N GLY A 200 20.01 17.88 13.16
CA GLY A 200 20.97 18.92 12.78
C GLY A 200 20.93 19.36 11.32
N ILE A 201 20.19 18.66 10.44
CA ILE A 201 19.99 19.10 9.04
C ILE A 201 19.28 20.47 8.99
N ALA A 202 18.48 20.79 10.00
CA ALA A 202 17.81 22.09 10.12
C ALA A 202 18.77 23.28 10.18
N ASP A 203 20.05 23.08 10.57
CA ASP A 203 21.09 24.11 10.65
C ASP A 203 21.81 24.33 9.30
N ILE A 204 21.59 23.50 8.30
CA ILE A 204 22.13 23.68 6.96
C ILE A 204 21.31 24.76 6.25
N PRO A 205 21.91 25.79 5.65
CA PRO A 205 21.15 26.74 4.83
C PRO A 205 20.41 26.02 3.71
N GLY A 206 19.10 26.25 3.55
CA GLY A 206 18.27 25.52 2.61
C GLY A 206 18.71 25.63 1.15
N ASP A 207 19.38 26.75 0.77
CA ASP A 207 20.00 26.96 -0.55
C ASP A 207 21.28 26.15 -0.77
N LYS A 208 21.83 25.53 0.27
CA LYS A 208 22.95 24.59 0.21
C LYS A 208 22.52 23.12 0.15
N ILE A 209 21.26 22.83 0.35
CA ILE A 209 20.66 21.51 0.06
C ILE A 209 20.15 21.57 -1.38
N PHE A 210 20.80 20.86 -2.28
CA PHE A 210 20.48 20.95 -3.71
C PHE A 210 19.42 19.94 -4.15
N PHE A 211 19.33 18.81 -3.43
CA PHE A 211 18.37 17.75 -3.78
C PHE A 211 18.08 16.84 -2.59
N VAL A 212 16.89 16.25 -2.57
CA VAL A 212 16.46 15.32 -1.52
C VAL A 212 15.88 14.07 -2.13
N GLN A 213 16.46 12.93 -1.80
CA GLN A 213 15.97 11.60 -2.17
C GLN A 213 15.32 10.92 -0.97
N MET A 214 14.16 10.33 -1.24
CA MET A 214 13.35 9.64 -0.23
C MET A 214 13.25 8.17 -0.57
N ALA A 215 13.57 7.34 0.40
CA ALA A 215 13.35 5.91 0.40
C ALA A 215 12.99 5.46 1.82
N ASP A 216 11.98 4.63 1.94
CA ASP A 216 11.66 3.88 3.15
C ASP A 216 12.31 2.49 3.09
N ALA A 217 12.34 1.78 4.20
CA ALA A 217 12.77 0.38 4.24
C ALA A 217 12.23 -0.33 5.49
N PRO A 218 12.04 -1.65 5.46
CA PRO A 218 11.83 -2.45 6.67
C PRO A 218 13.10 -2.44 7.51
N LEU A 219 12.97 -2.47 8.84
CA LEU A 219 14.14 -2.52 9.75
C LEU A 219 14.77 -3.92 9.72
N LEU A 220 15.88 -4.06 9.00
CA LEU A 220 16.60 -5.31 8.83
C LEU A 220 17.97 -5.26 9.51
N ASN A 221 18.43 -6.41 10.00
CA ASN A 221 19.78 -6.57 10.54
C ASN A 221 20.66 -7.32 9.52
N MET A 222 21.19 -6.57 8.57
CA MET A 222 21.99 -7.11 7.47
C MET A 222 23.04 -6.09 7.01
N ASP A 223 23.88 -6.47 6.03
CA ASP A 223 24.81 -5.53 5.40
C ASP A 223 24.07 -4.36 4.75
N VAL A 224 24.52 -3.14 5.04
CA VAL A 224 23.80 -1.92 4.63
C VAL A 224 23.76 -1.73 3.11
N LEU A 225 24.78 -2.19 2.38
CA LEU A 225 24.82 -2.14 0.92
C LEU A 225 23.79 -3.10 0.31
N GLU A 226 23.71 -4.33 0.81
CA GLU A 226 22.70 -5.30 0.38
C GLU A 226 21.29 -4.82 0.75
N TRP A 227 21.12 -4.25 1.94
CA TRP A 227 19.85 -3.65 2.36
C TRP A 227 19.43 -2.52 1.41
N SER A 228 20.34 -1.59 1.10
CA SER A 228 20.10 -0.50 0.16
C SER A 228 19.69 -0.96 -1.25
N ARG A 229 20.31 -2.05 -1.74
CA ARG A 229 20.13 -2.49 -3.14
C ARG A 229 18.86 -3.29 -3.40
N HIS A 230 18.30 -3.91 -2.37
CA HIS A 230 17.24 -4.91 -2.53
C HIS A 230 15.96 -4.62 -1.76
N PHE A 231 16.01 -3.78 -0.69
CA PHE A 231 14.91 -3.67 0.27
C PHE A 231 14.40 -2.25 0.50
N ARG A 232 14.81 -1.26 -0.29
CA ARG A 232 14.17 0.05 -0.24
C ARG A 232 12.73 -0.08 -0.70
N CYS A 233 11.82 0.71 -0.13
CA CYS A 233 10.42 0.77 -0.54
C CYS A 233 9.93 2.23 -0.54
N PHE A 234 8.69 2.42 -0.98
CA PHE A 234 8.12 3.77 -1.00
C PHE A 234 7.80 4.28 0.41
N PRO A 235 7.84 5.60 0.65
CA PRO A 235 7.41 6.22 1.90
C PRO A 235 6.07 5.69 2.41
N GLY A 236 6.04 5.26 3.67
CA GLY A 236 4.88 4.68 4.33
C GLY A 236 4.70 3.17 4.16
N GLN A 237 5.55 2.51 3.37
CA GLN A 237 5.58 1.05 3.25
C GLN A 237 6.57 0.41 4.24
N GLY A 238 7.64 1.13 4.62
CA GLY A 238 8.65 0.70 5.57
C GLY A 238 8.42 1.23 6.99
N GLU A 239 9.53 1.29 7.75
CA GLU A 239 9.53 1.60 9.18
C GLU A 239 10.42 2.81 9.55
N PHE A 240 11.01 3.52 8.58
CA PHE A 240 11.80 4.71 8.85
C PHE A 240 10.94 5.91 9.27
N ASP A 241 11.45 6.77 10.17
CA ASP A 241 10.81 8.05 10.49
C ASP A 241 11.06 9.09 9.38
N LEU A 242 10.46 8.86 8.23
CA LEU A 242 10.58 9.79 7.10
C LEU A 242 9.90 11.14 7.33
N PRO A 243 8.74 11.24 8.04
CA PRO A 243 8.19 12.54 8.40
C PRO A 243 9.13 13.39 9.25
N GLY A 244 9.82 12.78 10.23
CA GLY A 244 10.83 13.47 11.04
C GLY A 244 12.05 13.92 10.23
N PHE A 245 12.53 13.06 9.32
CA PHE A 245 13.62 13.39 8.40
C PHE A 245 13.26 14.58 7.49
N LEU A 246 12.13 14.52 6.80
CA LEU A 246 11.68 15.60 5.92
C LEU A 246 11.38 16.89 6.69
N ALA A 247 10.83 16.78 7.91
CA ALA A 247 10.59 17.94 8.76
C ALA A 247 11.90 18.69 9.09
N SER A 248 12.99 17.97 9.38
CA SER A 248 14.31 18.58 9.62
C SER A 248 14.82 19.34 8.39
N ILE A 249 14.63 18.78 7.20
CA ILE A 249 14.99 19.43 5.93
C ILE A 249 14.15 20.70 5.71
N LEU A 250 12.85 20.66 5.95
CA LEU A 250 11.99 21.84 5.75
C LEU A 250 12.26 22.97 6.73
N ARG A 251 12.70 22.65 7.97
CA ARG A 251 13.14 23.66 8.93
C ARG A 251 14.39 24.42 8.47
N SER A 252 15.21 23.83 7.58
CA SER A 252 16.34 24.53 6.96
C SER A 252 15.94 25.63 5.96
N GLY A 253 14.67 25.64 5.55
CA GLY A 253 14.16 26.52 4.49
C GLY A 253 14.27 25.93 3.08
N TYR A 254 14.53 24.63 2.94
CA TYR A 254 14.60 23.94 1.65
C TYR A 254 13.26 24.02 0.89
N THR A 255 13.34 24.30 -0.41
CA THR A 255 12.18 24.38 -1.32
C THR A 255 12.41 23.66 -2.65
N GLY A 256 13.47 22.88 -2.75
CA GLY A 256 13.85 22.14 -3.96
C GLY A 256 13.03 20.85 -4.15
N PRO A 257 13.41 20.02 -5.13
CA PRO A 257 12.70 18.79 -5.46
C PRO A 257 12.70 17.75 -4.34
N LEU A 258 11.58 17.01 -4.22
CA LEU A 258 11.47 15.80 -3.41
C LEU A 258 11.36 14.61 -4.35
N SER A 259 12.31 13.69 -4.30
CA SER A 259 12.43 12.61 -5.26
C SER A 259 12.45 11.24 -4.60
N LEU A 260 12.00 10.22 -5.33
CA LEU A 260 12.09 8.82 -4.91
C LEU A 260 13.28 8.14 -5.55
N GLU A 261 14.14 7.50 -4.75
CA GLU A 261 15.19 6.62 -5.25
C GLU A 261 15.07 5.23 -4.61
N ILE A 262 14.43 4.30 -5.34
CA ILE A 262 14.09 2.99 -4.81
C ILE A 262 14.83 1.88 -5.56
N PHE A 263 15.68 1.17 -4.83
CA PHE A 263 16.30 -0.07 -5.28
C PHE A 263 15.56 -1.25 -4.62
N ASN A 264 14.72 -1.92 -5.40
CA ASN A 264 13.90 -3.04 -4.93
C ASN A 264 13.70 -4.06 -6.05
N ASP A 265 13.93 -5.33 -5.74
CA ASP A 265 13.84 -6.40 -6.74
C ASP A 265 12.41 -6.63 -7.21
N GLY A 266 11.42 -6.52 -6.31
CA GLY A 266 10.00 -6.63 -6.65
C GLY A 266 9.53 -5.50 -7.57
N PHE A 267 9.95 -4.26 -7.30
CA PHE A 267 9.58 -3.09 -8.12
C PHE A 267 10.17 -3.17 -9.54
N ARG A 268 11.35 -3.78 -9.68
CA ARG A 268 11.97 -4.04 -10.99
C ARG A 268 11.24 -5.10 -11.81
N ALA A 269 10.38 -5.91 -11.18
CA ALA A 269 9.57 -6.93 -11.84
C ALA A 269 8.10 -6.50 -12.03
N ALA A 270 7.65 -5.48 -11.30
CA ALA A 270 6.26 -5.02 -11.30
C ALA A 270 5.94 -4.08 -12.49
N PRO A 271 4.66 -3.94 -12.88
CA PRO A 271 4.26 -3.03 -13.96
C PRO A 271 4.61 -1.57 -13.64
N PRO A 272 5.34 -0.84 -14.52
CA PRO A 272 5.85 0.49 -14.21
C PRO A 272 4.77 1.53 -13.92
N ARG A 273 3.59 1.45 -14.57
CA ARG A 273 2.49 2.39 -14.36
C ARG A 273 1.87 2.28 -12.96
N ALA A 274 1.73 1.07 -12.44
CA ALA A 274 1.20 0.84 -11.09
C ALA A 274 2.21 1.35 -10.05
N ASN A 275 3.49 0.99 -10.20
CA ASN A 275 4.55 1.45 -9.31
C ASN A 275 4.72 2.97 -9.32
N ALA A 276 4.67 3.62 -10.49
CA ALA A 276 4.76 5.07 -10.57
C ALA A 276 3.57 5.75 -9.84
N ALA A 277 2.36 5.21 -9.97
CA ALA A 277 1.18 5.73 -9.26
C ALA A 277 1.32 5.58 -7.74
N ASP A 278 1.82 4.44 -7.26
CA ASP A 278 2.10 4.22 -5.84
C ASP A 278 3.24 5.10 -5.34
N GLY A 279 4.27 5.29 -6.15
CA GLY A 279 5.37 6.22 -5.86
C GLY A 279 4.87 7.65 -5.62
N LEU A 280 4.05 8.21 -6.53
CA LEU A 280 3.48 9.54 -6.32
C LEU A 280 2.59 9.58 -5.08
N ARG A 281 1.72 8.59 -4.90
CA ARG A 281 0.85 8.48 -3.72
C ARG A 281 1.66 8.47 -2.42
N SER A 282 2.81 7.82 -2.41
CA SER A 282 3.69 7.74 -1.24
C SER A 282 4.31 9.09 -0.87
N LEU A 283 4.72 9.90 -1.85
CA LEU A 283 5.18 11.27 -1.60
C LEU A 283 4.06 12.15 -1.05
N LEU A 284 2.87 12.10 -1.64
CA LEU A 284 1.70 12.83 -1.13
C LEU A 284 1.38 12.44 0.32
N TYR A 285 1.43 11.14 0.63
CA TYR A 285 1.24 10.65 2.00
C TYR A 285 2.33 11.15 2.95
N LEU A 286 3.60 11.11 2.54
CA LEU A 286 4.71 11.62 3.33
C LEU A 286 4.55 13.13 3.62
N GLU A 287 4.20 13.91 2.60
CA GLU A 287 3.99 15.36 2.73
C GLU A 287 2.84 15.67 3.71
N GLU A 288 1.70 14.97 3.64
CA GLU A 288 0.60 15.11 4.60
C GLU A 288 1.07 14.85 6.04
N LYS A 289 1.81 13.74 6.27
CA LYS A 289 2.29 13.38 7.61
C LYS A 289 3.33 14.36 8.12
N THR A 290 4.22 14.82 7.27
CA THR A 290 5.23 15.84 7.60
C THR A 290 4.56 17.18 7.91
N ARG A 291 3.57 17.61 7.11
CA ARG A 291 2.78 18.82 7.35
C ARG A 291 2.11 18.76 8.73
N ALA A 292 1.45 17.66 9.05
CA ALA A 292 0.80 17.45 10.35
C ALA A 292 1.79 17.45 11.53
N LEU A 293 3.03 17.02 11.31
CA LEU A 293 4.11 17.10 12.30
C LEU A 293 4.54 18.56 12.51
N LEU A 294 4.87 19.28 11.43
CA LEU A 294 5.36 20.66 11.46
C LEU A 294 4.32 21.68 11.97
N GLN A 295 3.03 21.41 11.79
CA GLN A 295 1.96 22.23 12.35
C GLN A 295 1.94 22.24 13.89
N LYS A 296 2.61 21.29 14.54
CA LYS A 296 2.75 21.24 15.99
C LYS A 296 3.96 22.05 16.51
N ASP A 297 4.83 22.51 15.62
CA ASP A 297 5.96 23.37 16.00
C ASP A 297 5.45 24.70 16.55
N PRO A 298 6.10 25.28 17.56
CA PRO A 298 5.72 26.58 18.10
C PRO A 298 5.68 27.70 17.04
N VAL A 299 6.56 27.62 16.05
CA VAL A 299 6.58 28.46 14.84
C VAL A 299 6.80 27.53 13.64
N PRO A 300 5.76 27.22 12.88
CA PRO A 300 5.90 26.41 11.67
C PRO A 300 6.85 27.08 10.67
N PRO A 301 7.62 26.30 9.89
CA PRO A 301 8.52 26.85 8.88
C PRO A 301 7.74 27.58 7.77
N ALA A 302 8.35 28.65 7.23
CA ALA A 302 7.70 29.52 6.23
C ALA A 302 7.34 28.81 4.92
N ASN A 303 8.02 27.71 4.60
CA ASN A 303 7.81 26.86 3.43
C ASN A 303 6.80 25.72 3.66
N LEU A 304 6.05 25.74 4.76
CA LEU A 304 5.06 24.68 5.07
C LEU A 304 4.01 24.51 3.96
N ASP A 305 3.63 25.62 3.32
CA ASP A 305 2.53 25.62 2.34
C ASP A 305 2.90 25.03 0.97
N ILE A 306 4.20 24.70 0.75
CA ILE A 306 4.60 23.95 -0.45
C ILE A 306 4.20 22.46 -0.37
N LEU A 307 3.98 21.95 0.87
CA LEU A 307 3.58 20.57 1.08
C LEU A 307 2.10 20.33 0.72
N PHE A 308 1.84 19.16 0.19
CA PHE A 308 0.49 18.67 -0.07
C PHE A 308 -0.41 18.75 1.17
N ALA A 309 -1.58 19.31 1.00
CA ALA A 309 -2.59 19.48 2.04
C ALA A 309 -3.92 18.91 1.56
N PRO A 310 -4.15 17.59 1.71
CA PRO A 310 -5.40 16.97 1.27
C PRO A 310 -6.58 17.42 2.14
N LEU A 311 -7.79 17.13 1.63
CA LEU A 311 -8.99 17.21 2.43
C LEU A 311 -8.85 16.36 3.71
N PRO A 312 -9.45 16.77 4.83
CA PRO A 312 -9.45 15.97 6.05
C PRO A 312 -9.91 14.53 5.81
N ALA A 313 -9.45 13.61 6.63
CA ALA A 313 -9.87 12.22 6.53
C ALA A 313 -11.36 12.06 6.81
N SER A 314 -12.04 11.23 6.01
CA SER A 314 -13.44 10.88 6.24
C SER A 314 -13.56 9.89 7.41
N HIS A 315 -14.72 9.92 8.09
CA HIS A 315 -15.06 8.92 9.09
C HIS A 315 -15.73 7.71 8.42
N TYR A 316 -15.24 6.51 8.73
CA TYR A 316 -15.75 5.24 8.21
C TYR A 316 -16.42 4.45 9.34
N ALA A 317 -17.75 4.44 9.35
CA ALA A 317 -18.55 3.88 10.45
C ALA A 317 -18.79 2.36 10.38
N GLY A 318 -18.31 1.69 9.32
CA GLY A 318 -18.46 0.24 9.14
C GLY A 318 -18.72 -0.15 7.68
N VAL A 319 -19.05 -1.43 7.49
CA VAL A 319 -19.41 -1.98 6.19
C VAL A 319 -20.93 -1.90 6.02
N GLU A 320 -21.40 -1.32 4.91
CA GLU A 320 -22.82 -1.22 4.59
C GLU A 320 -23.33 -2.50 3.92
N PHE A 321 -22.61 -2.98 2.90
CA PHE A 321 -22.89 -4.27 2.26
C PHE A 321 -21.62 -4.89 1.65
N LEU A 322 -21.70 -6.17 1.40
CA LEU A 322 -20.76 -6.92 0.57
C LEU A 322 -21.45 -7.37 -0.70
N GLU A 323 -20.85 -7.12 -1.86
CA GLU A 323 -21.40 -7.52 -3.15
C GLU A 323 -20.58 -8.66 -3.76
N PHE A 324 -21.25 -9.77 -4.02
CA PHE A 324 -20.68 -10.93 -4.70
C PHE A 324 -21.08 -10.94 -6.17
N ALA A 325 -20.07 -11.04 -7.03
CA ALA A 325 -20.22 -11.36 -8.44
C ALA A 325 -20.53 -12.85 -8.59
N VAL A 326 -21.67 -13.18 -9.19
CA VAL A 326 -22.16 -14.56 -9.37
C VAL A 326 -22.87 -14.70 -10.70
N ASP A 327 -23.00 -15.93 -11.20
CA ASP A 327 -24.04 -16.30 -12.15
C ASP A 327 -25.30 -16.80 -11.42
N GLU A 328 -26.35 -17.10 -12.14
CA GLU A 328 -27.62 -17.60 -11.58
C GLU A 328 -27.41 -18.86 -10.72
N ALA A 329 -26.60 -19.82 -11.22
CA ALA A 329 -26.37 -21.09 -10.53
C ALA A 329 -25.54 -20.94 -9.25
N GLN A 330 -24.47 -20.14 -9.31
CA GLN A 330 -23.61 -19.87 -8.16
C GLN A 330 -24.32 -18.95 -7.15
N GLY A 331 -25.10 -17.99 -7.64
CA GLY A 331 -25.94 -17.13 -6.80
C GLY A 331 -26.96 -17.94 -6.00
N ALA A 332 -27.63 -18.91 -6.63
CA ALA A 332 -28.58 -19.80 -5.94
C ALA A 332 -27.89 -20.67 -4.87
N LYS A 333 -26.68 -21.19 -5.15
CA LYS A 333 -25.90 -21.99 -4.19
C LYS A 333 -25.45 -21.13 -3.00
N LEU A 334 -24.90 -19.93 -3.26
CA LEU A 334 -24.42 -19.03 -2.22
C LEU A 334 -25.58 -18.52 -1.35
N ALA A 335 -26.73 -18.19 -1.96
CA ALA A 335 -27.94 -17.83 -1.23
C ALA A 335 -28.38 -18.96 -0.30
N GLY A 336 -28.44 -20.20 -0.79
CA GLY A 336 -28.79 -21.35 0.06
C GLY A 336 -27.80 -21.63 1.18
N TRP A 337 -26.51 -21.29 0.99
CA TRP A 337 -25.51 -21.38 2.06
C TRP A 337 -25.75 -20.30 3.12
N LEU A 338 -25.98 -19.05 2.71
CA LEU A 338 -26.27 -17.93 3.62
C LEU A 338 -27.60 -18.13 4.38
N GLU A 339 -28.61 -18.69 3.73
CA GLU A 339 -29.87 -19.05 4.40
C GLU A 339 -29.68 -20.07 5.52
N ARG A 340 -28.84 -21.07 5.32
CA ARG A 340 -28.46 -22.00 6.41
C ARG A 340 -27.70 -21.31 7.53
N LEU A 341 -26.89 -20.28 7.22
CA LEU A 341 -26.26 -19.40 8.22
C LEU A 341 -27.27 -18.44 8.89
N GLY A 342 -28.55 -18.47 8.50
CA GLY A 342 -29.62 -17.71 9.12
C GLY A 342 -29.98 -16.40 8.45
N PHE A 343 -29.42 -16.09 7.29
CA PHE A 343 -29.79 -14.92 6.51
C PHE A 343 -31.20 -15.07 5.92
N ALA A 344 -31.95 -13.97 5.88
CA ALA A 344 -33.20 -13.89 5.16
C ALA A 344 -32.99 -13.31 3.75
N ARG A 345 -33.76 -13.79 2.77
CA ARG A 345 -33.89 -13.09 1.47
C ARG A 345 -34.70 -11.84 1.69
N ALA A 346 -34.02 -10.71 1.80
CA ALA A 346 -34.64 -9.45 2.20
C ALA A 346 -35.23 -8.65 1.02
N GLY A 347 -34.82 -8.94 -0.22
CA GLY A 347 -35.37 -8.25 -1.38
C GLY A 347 -34.71 -8.60 -2.72
N ARG A 348 -35.28 -8.04 -3.78
CA ARG A 348 -34.72 -8.08 -5.14
C ARG A 348 -34.64 -6.67 -5.71
N HIS A 349 -33.59 -6.41 -6.49
CA HIS A 349 -33.45 -5.13 -7.18
C HIS A 349 -34.60 -4.92 -8.18
N ARG A 350 -35.05 -3.67 -8.34
CA ARG A 350 -36.24 -3.33 -9.13
C ARG A 350 -36.09 -3.58 -10.62
N SER A 351 -34.87 -3.47 -11.15
CA SER A 351 -34.57 -3.46 -12.59
C SER A 351 -33.45 -4.41 -13.00
N LYS A 352 -32.68 -4.96 -12.04
CA LYS A 352 -31.47 -5.78 -12.29
C LYS A 352 -31.61 -7.15 -11.63
N ASP A 353 -30.87 -8.12 -12.12
CA ASP A 353 -30.79 -9.45 -11.48
C ASP A 353 -29.83 -9.43 -10.29
N VAL A 354 -30.30 -8.76 -9.25
CA VAL A 354 -29.56 -8.56 -8.00
C VAL A 354 -30.46 -8.90 -6.82
N SER A 355 -29.97 -9.73 -5.90
CA SER A 355 -30.68 -10.19 -4.72
C SER A 355 -30.02 -9.67 -3.45
N LEU A 356 -30.81 -9.33 -2.44
CA LEU A 356 -30.38 -8.88 -1.12
C LEU A 356 -30.68 -9.96 -0.08
N LEU A 357 -29.65 -10.38 0.66
CA LEU A 357 -29.78 -11.21 1.86
C LEU A 357 -29.37 -10.38 3.08
N ARG A 358 -30.09 -10.55 4.21
CA ARG A 358 -29.84 -9.74 5.40
C ARG A 358 -29.91 -10.57 6.67
N GLN A 359 -29.03 -10.23 7.60
CA GLN A 359 -29.10 -10.69 8.99
C GLN A 359 -28.44 -9.65 9.91
N GLY A 360 -29.18 -9.13 10.90
CA GLY A 360 -28.71 -8.01 11.71
C GLY A 360 -28.35 -6.81 10.85
N ASP A 361 -27.17 -6.24 11.06
CA ASP A 361 -26.62 -5.15 10.24
C ASP A 361 -25.86 -5.64 9.00
N ILE A 362 -25.87 -6.96 8.73
CA ILE A 362 -25.14 -7.55 7.61
C ILE A 362 -26.05 -7.59 6.38
N ASN A 363 -25.61 -6.93 5.32
CA ASN A 363 -26.27 -6.96 4.01
C ASN A 363 -25.32 -7.63 3.00
N ILE A 364 -25.81 -8.69 2.35
CA ILE A 364 -25.09 -9.39 1.28
C ILE A 364 -25.87 -9.20 -0.02
N VAL A 365 -25.21 -8.66 -1.02
CA VAL A 365 -25.74 -8.44 -2.36
C VAL A 365 -25.18 -9.51 -3.28
N LEU A 366 -26.04 -10.27 -3.94
CA LEU A 366 -25.67 -11.23 -4.98
C LEU A 366 -26.04 -10.62 -6.33
N ASN A 367 -25.04 -10.33 -7.16
CA ASN A 367 -25.20 -9.64 -8.42
C ASN A 367 -24.91 -10.58 -9.59
N ALA A 368 -25.97 -10.97 -10.31
CA ALA A 368 -25.93 -11.77 -11.52
C ALA A 368 -26.30 -10.95 -12.78
N GLU A 369 -26.38 -9.61 -12.66
CA GLU A 369 -26.81 -8.72 -13.76
C GLU A 369 -25.85 -8.78 -14.95
N PRO A 370 -26.33 -9.19 -16.14
CA PRO A 370 -25.52 -9.22 -17.35
C PRO A 370 -24.97 -7.83 -17.72
N TYR A 371 -23.79 -7.79 -18.29
CA TYR A 371 -23.11 -6.56 -18.74
C TYR A 371 -22.81 -5.54 -17.62
N SER A 372 -22.92 -5.95 -16.36
CA SER A 372 -22.54 -5.13 -15.21
C SER A 372 -21.04 -5.24 -14.91
N PHE A 373 -20.55 -4.40 -13.98
CA PHE A 373 -19.21 -4.55 -13.41
C PHE A 373 -19.04 -5.94 -12.78
N ALA A 374 -20.03 -6.39 -12.00
CA ALA A 374 -20.00 -7.69 -11.33
C ALA A 374 -19.91 -8.84 -12.34
N HIS A 375 -20.62 -8.74 -13.48
CA HIS A 375 -20.53 -9.75 -14.54
C HIS A 375 -19.11 -9.87 -15.11
N GLY A 376 -18.47 -8.74 -15.46
CA GLY A 376 -17.08 -8.76 -15.93
C GLY A 376 -16.10 -9.28 -14.87
N TYR A 377 -16.34 -8.97 -13.61
CA TYR A 377 -15.56 -9.48 -12.49
C TYR A 377 -15.74 -11.00 -12.30
N PHE A 378 -16.98 -11.49 -12.43
CA PHE A 378 -17.26 -12.93 -12.41
C PHE A 378 -16.58 -13.68 -13.55
N GLU A 379 -16.59 -13.15 -14.77
CA GLU A 379 -15.89 -13.78 -15.91
C GLU A 379 -14.37 -13.90 -15.66
N ALA A 380 -13.78 -12.90 -15.03
CA ALA A 380 -12.35 -12.89 -14.71
C ALA A 380 -12.01 -13.81 -13.52
N HIS A 381 -12.79 -13.75 -12.45
CA HIS A 381 -12.46 -14.28 -11.14
C HIS A 381 -13.38 -15.43 -10.66
N GLY A 382 -14.49 -15.69 -11.33
CA GLY A 382 -15.54 -16.59 -10.87
C GLY A 382 -16.34 -16.01 -9.69
N PRO A 383 -17.13 -16.85 -8.95
CA PRO A 383 -17.90 -16.37 -7.81
C PRO A 383 -16.96 -15.79 -6.74
N SER A 384 -17.10 -14.49 -6.46
CA SER A 384 -16.16 -13.75 -5.62
C SER A 384 -16.76 -12.45 -5.09
N LEU A 385 -16.19 -11.93 -4.00
CA LEU A 385 -16.46 -10.59 -3.49
C LEU A 385 -15.91 -9.57 -4.50
N CYS A 386 -16.77 -8.85 -5.20
CA CYS A 386 -16.37 -7.86 -6.21
C CYS A 386 -16.44 -6.41 -5.71
N ALA A 387 -17.20 -6.17 -4.63
CA ALA A 387 -17.27 -4.84 -4.03
C ALA A 387 -17.57 -4.90 -2.53
N THR A 388 -17.04 -3.89 -1.82
CA THR A 388 -17.32 -3.63 -0.40
C THR A 388 -17.85 -2.22 -0.29
N ALA A 389 -19.01 -2.05 0.32
CA ALA A 389 -19.59 -0.73 0.58
C ALA A 389 -19.25 -0.26 1.99
N LEU A 390 -18.63 0.91 2.09
CA LEU A 390 -18.21 1.53 3.34
C LEU A 390 -19.20 2.63 3.73
N ARG A 391 -19.63 2.64 4.99
CA ARG A 391 -20.44 3.74 5.55
C ARG A 391 -19.56 4.94 5.80
N VAL A 392 -19.90 6.07 5.21
CA VAL A 392 -19.17 7.33 5.35
C VAL A 392 -20.13 8.47 5.74
N ASP A 393 -19.58 9.51 6.36
CA ASP A 393 -20.37 10.69 6.75
C ASP A 393 -20.73 11.55 5.52
N ASP A 394 -19.79 11.71 4.58
CA ASP A 394 -19.94 12.46 3.33
C ASP A 394 -19.23 11.71 2.20
N SER A 395 -20.00 11.17 1.29
CA SER A 395 -19.51 10.35 0.18
C SER A 395 -18.78 11.18 -0.89
N SER A 396 -19.17 12.42 -1.10
CA SER A 396 -18.54 13.33 -2.06
C SER A 396 -17.18 13.77 -1.56
N HIS A 397 -17.07 14.11 -0.28
CA HIS A 397 -15.82 14.45 0.39
C HIS A 397 -14.83 13.27 0.37
N ALA A 398 -15.30 12.06 0.71
CA ALA A 398 -14.48 10.86 0.70
C ALA A 398 -13.97 10.54 -0.72
N LEU A 399 -14.80 10.70 -1.75
CA LEU A 399 -14.41 10.51 -3.14
C LEU A 399 -13.38 11.54 -3.60
N GLU A 400 -13.54 12.81 -3.22
CA GLU A 400 -12.59 13.87 -3.59
C GLU A 400 -11.24 13.67 -2.92
N ARG A 401 -11.20 13.32 -1.62
CA ARG A 401 -9.96 12.92 -0.95
C ARG A 401 -9.28 11.73 -1.66
N ALA A 402 -10.06 10.73 -2.07
CA ALA A 402 -9.52 9.60 -2.83
C ALA A 402 -8.87 10.05 -4.15
N ARG A 403 -9.47 11.01 -4.85
CA ARG A 403 -8.90 11.60 -6.09
C ARG A 403 -7.60 12.35 -5.84
N GLU A 404 -7.51 13.11 -4.76
CA GLU A 404 -6.29 13.82 -4.38
C GLU A 404 -5.11 12.83 -4.21
N TYR A 405 -5.37 11.63 -3.67
CA TYR A 405 -4.40 10.55 -3.56
C TYR A 405 -4.32 9.63 -4.79
N ARG A 406 -4.79 10.10 -5.95
CA ARG A 406 -4.76 9.35 -7.22
C ARG A 406 -5.54 8.03 -7.17
N GLY A 407 -6.50 7.89 -6.26
CA GLY A 407 -7.50 6.82 -6.32
C GLY A 407 -8.33 6.93 -7.59
N GLN A 408 -8.69 5.80 -8.18
CA GLN A 408 -9.43 5.75 -9.44
C GLN A 408 -10.93 5.74 -9.15
N PRO A 409 -11.70 6.82 -9.41
CA PRO A 409 -13.15 6.81 -9.28
C PRO A 409 -13.78 5.82 -10.25
N PHE A 410 -14.86 5.20 -9.80
CA PHE A 410 -15.69 4.36 -10.65
C PHE A 410 -17.13 4.90 -10.64
N ARG A 411 -17.75 4.92 -11.81
CA ARG A 411 -19.17 5.20 -12.00
C ARG A 411 -19.82 4.04 -12.73
N GLY A 412 -20.78 3.39 -12.08
CA GLY A 412 -21.60 2.35 -12.69
C GLY A 412 -22.70 2.92 -13.58
N LEU A 413 -23.33 2.03 -14.36
CA LEU A 413 -24.55 2.36 -15.08
C LEU A 413 -25.71 2.42 -14.07
N VAL A 414 -26.37 3.57 -13.99
CA VAL A 414 -27.50 3.84 -13.08
C VAL A 414 -28.79 3.89 -13.91
N GLY A 415 -29.77 3.10 -13.53
CA GLY A 415 -31.10 3.12 -14.16
C GLY A 415 -31.96 4.31 -13.69
N PRO A 416 -33.13 4.53 -14.33
CA PRO A 416 -34.05 5.55 -13.90
C PRO A 416 -34.53 5.32 -12.44
N ASN A 417 -34.36 6.33 -11.58
CA ASN A 417 -34.72 6.30 -10.16
C ASN A 417 -33.83 5.39 -9.27
N GLU A 418 -32.73 4.89 -9.76
CA GLU A 418 -31.70 4.23 -8.95
C GLU A 418 -30.74 5.27 -8.34
N ARG A 419 -30.21 4.96 -7.17
CA ARG A 419 -29.24 5.84 -6.50
C ARG A 419 -27.84 5.64 -7.07
N GLU A 420 -27.20 6.72 -7.50
CA GLU A 420 -25.78 6.69 -7.84
C GLU A 420 -24.96 6.65 -6.53
N ILE A 421 -24.17 5.59 -6.37
CA ILE A 421 -23.26 5.41 -5.22
C ILE A 421 -21.84 5.65 -5.71
N PRO A 422 -21.13 6.68 -5.19
CA PRO A 422 -19.73 6.88 -5.54
C PRO A 422 -18.87 5.68 -5.16
N ALA A 423 -17.90 5.36 -6.00
CA ALA A 423 -16.96 4.26 -5.73
C ALA A 423 -15.54 4.59 -6.15
N VAL A 424 -14.58 3.92 -5.53
CA VAL A 424 -13.15 3.95 -5.84
C VAL A 424 -12.69 2.52 -6.14
N ARG A 425 -11.81 2.33 -7.12
CA ARG A 425 -11.20 1.03 -7.39
C ARG A 425 -10.11 0.74 -6.36
N ALA A 426 -10.20 -0.44 -5.75
CA ALA A 426 -9.12 -1.03 -4.97
C ALA A 426 -7.97 -1.49 -5.89
N PRO A 427 -6.78 -1.80 -5.35
CA PRO A 427 -5.63 -2.20 -6.15
C PRO A 427 -5.84 -3.44 -7.06
N ASP A 428 -6.74 -4.34 -6.69
CA ASP A 428 -7.13 -5.51 -7.51
C ASP A 428 -8.25 -5.23 -8.52
N GLY A 429 -8.74 -3.99 -8.56
CA GLY A 429 -9.84 -3.59 -9.43
C GLY A 429 -11.24 -3.82 -8.84
N SER A 430 -11.38 -4.45 -7.67
CA SER A 430 -12.66 -4.50 -6.92
C SER A 430 -13.11 -3.10 -6.53
N LEU A 431 -14.37 -2.94 -6.15
CA LEU A 431 -14.93 -1.62 -5.84
C LEU A 431 -15.07 -1.39 -4.34
N LEU A 432 -14.74 -0.17 -3.93
CA LEU A 432 -15.08 0.38 -2.62
C LEU A 432 -16.17 1.44 -2.82
N TYR A 433 -17.41 1.07 -2.56
CA TYR A 433 -18.53 2.02 -2.56
C TYR A 433 -18.50 2.89 -1.31
N LEU A 434 -18.81 4.17 -1.46
CA LEU A 434 -18.89 5.15 -0.40
C LEU A 434 -20.34 5.48 -0.15
N VAL A 435 -20.94 4.87 0.87
CA VAL A 435 -22.37 5.00 1.18
C VAL A 435 -22.56 5.97 2.31
N GLU A 436 -23.15 7.11 2.00
CA GLU A 436 -23.54 8.11 2.98
C GLU A 436 -24.77 7.64 3.76
N GLN A 437 -24.75 7.82 5.07
CA GLN A 437 -25.90 7.53 5.91
C GLN A 437 -27.06 8.42 5.51
N ALA A 438 -28.17 7.80 5.10
CA ALA A 438 -29.35 8.53 4.73
C ALA A 438 -29.97 9.25 5.96
N PRO A 439 -30.63 10.41 5.77
CA PRO A 439 -31.48 10.99 6.78
C PRO A 439 -32.49 9.95 7.28
N ALA A 440 -32.81 9.98 8.56
CA ALA A 440 -33.67 8.99 9.21
C ALA A 440 -34.88 8.59 8.35
N GLY A 441 -34.90 7.35 7.89
CA GLY A 441 -36.05 6.72 7.22
C GLY A 441 -35.92 6.33 5.77
N GLN A 442 -34.82 6.64 5.07
CA GLN A 442 -34.58 6.14 3.70
C GLN A 442 -33.19 5.55 3.57
N THR A 443 -33.09 4.25 3.34
CA THR A 443 -31.85 3.54 3.01
C THR A 443 -31.70 3.42 1.49
N ILE A 444 -30.47 3.05 1.03
CA ILE A 444 -30.23 2.71 -0.38
C ILE A 444 -31.11 1.55 -0.84
N TYR A 445 -31.54 0.69 0.08
CA TYR A 445 -32.38 -0.48 -0.24
C TYR A 445 -33.83 -0.08 -0.51
N ASP A 446 -34.33 0.98 0.09
CA ASP A 446 -35.71 1.46 -0.12
C ASP A 446 -35.92 2.02 -1.54
N SER A 447 -34.89 2.65 -2.12
CA SER A 447 -34.94 3.17 -3.49
C SER A 447 -34.76 2.06 -4.53
N ASP A 448 -33.77 1.18 -4.36
CA ASP A 448 -33.28 0.31 -5.44
C ASP A 448 -33.90 -1.09 -5.38
N PHE A 449 -34.42 -1.52 -4.22
CA PHE A 449 -34.95 -2.87 -4.01
C PHE A 449 -36.47 -2.88 -3.79
N VAL A 450 -37.09 -3.98 -4.15
CA VAL A 450 -38.42 -4.39 -3.66
C VAL A 450 -38.15 -5.27 -2.44
N LEU A 451 -38.33 -4.71 -1.25
CA LEU A 451 -38.08 -5.41 0.01
C LEU A 451 -39.22 -6.36 0.33
N ASP A 452 -38.89 -7.53 0.88
CA ASP A 452 -39.86 -8.49 1.40
C ASP A 452 -40.21 -8.16 2.87
N ALA A 453 -41.40 -7.67 3.11
CA ALA A 453 -41.88 -7.31 4.44
C ALA A 453 -42.03 -8.52 5.40
N HIS A 454 -42.03 -9.76 4.86
CA HIS A 454 -42.16 -11.00 5.63
C HIS A 454 -40.83 -11.73 5.79
N ALA A 455 -39.71 -11.18 5.28
CA ALA A 455 -38.40 -11.77 5.42
C ALA A 455 -38.00 -11.88 6.89
N THR A 456 -37.79 -13.12 7.35
CA THR A 456 -37.43 -13.40 8.74
C THR A 456 -36.07 -14.07 8.79
N GLN A 457 -35.10 -13.44 9.46
CA GLN A 457 -33.82 -14.06 9.75
C GLN A 457 -33.98 -15.13 10.84
N SER A 458 -33.21 -16.20 10.78
CA SER A 458 -33.24 -17.28 11.76
C SER A 458 -31.97 -17.36 12.61
N GLY A 459 -30.94 -16.55 12.32
CA GLY A 459 -29.68 -16.46 13.04
C GLY A 459 -29.54 -15.18 13.86
N ALA A 460 -28.48 -15.11 14.66
CA ALA A 460 -28.16 -14.00 15.55
C ALA A 460 -26.82 -13.31 15.21
N LEU A 461 -26.37 -13.41 13.96
CA LEU A 461 -25.22 -12.65 13.47
C LEU A 461 -25.58 -11.17 13.39
N GLN A 462 -24.70 -10.31 13.89
CA GLN A 462 -25.01 -8.90 14.09
C GLN A 462 -24.36 -7.98 13.07
N ARG A 463 -23.07 -8.17 12.83
CA ARG A 463 -22.26 -7.30 11.96
C ARG A 463 -21.11 -8.06 11.32
N ILE A 464 -20.54 -7.48 10.26
CA ILE A 464 -19.25 -7.91 9.71
C ILE A 464 -18.15 -7.46 10.68
N ASP A 465 -17.34 -8.40 11.16
CA ASP A 465 -16.22 -8.12 12.06
C ASP A 465 -14.96 -7.77 11.28
N HIS A 466 -14.61 -8.61 10.31
CA HIS A 466 -13.46 -8.38 9.44
C HIS A 466 -13.57 -9.16 8.11
N MET A 467 -12.78 -8.73 7.14
CA MET A 467 -12.65 -9.40 5.84
C MET A 467 -11.17 -9.65 5.57
N ALA A 468 -10.76 -10.91 5.55
CA ALA A 468 -9.39 -11.25 5.22
C ALA A 468 -9.22 -11.45 3.72
N LEU A 469 -8.20 -10.83 3.14
CA LEU A 469 -7.88 -10.90 1.72
C LEU A 469 -6.63 -11.76 1.49
N ALA A 470 -6.62 -12.51 0.39
CA ALA A 470 -5.44 -13.15 -0.17
C ALA A 470 -4.89 -12.27 -1.29
N LEU A 471 -3.61 -11.91 -1.20
CA LEU A 471 -2.94 -11.02 -2.14
C LEU A 471 -1.70 -11.70 -2.74
N PRO A 472 -1.29 -11.36 -3.97
CA PRO A 472 0.03 -11.68 -4.48
C PRO A 472 1.14 -11.20 -3.53
N ALA A 473 2.27 -11.92 -3.48
CA ALA A 473 3.33 -11.62 -2.53
C ALA A 473 3.93 -10.22 -2.69
N ASP A 474 3.96 -9.71 -3.91
CA ASP A 474 4.43 -8.37 -4.29
C ASP A 474 3.37 -7.26 -4.14
N GLY A 475 2.15 -7.61 -3.73
CA GLY A 475 1.03 -6.66 -3.63
C GLY A 475 0.84 -6.02 -2.25
N LEU A 476 1.41 -6.59 -1.17
CA LEU A 476 1.10 -6.19 0.21
C LEU A 476 1.34 -4.69 0.45
N ASP A 477 2.51 -4.21 0.08
CA ASP A 477 2.92 -2.83 0.34
C ASP A 477 2.07 -1.80 -0.42
N SER A 478 1.69 -2.12 -1.68
CA SER A 478 0.75 -1.30 -2.47
C SER A 478 -0.63 -1.21 -1.82
N TRP A 479 -1.14 -2.31 -1.30
CA TRP A 479 -2.43 -2.35 -0.60
C TRP A 479 -2.37 -1.56 0.71
N VAL A 480 -1.33 -1.75 1.52
CA VAL A 480 -1.12 -1.01 2.77
C VAL A 480 -1.06 0.49 2.49
N LEU A 481 -0.26 0.91 1.49
CA LEU A 481 -0.14 2.32 1.11
C LEU A 481 -1.48 2.90 0.63
N PHE A 482 -2.22 2.16 -0.19
CA PHE A 482 -3.53 2.59 -0.69
C PHE A 482 -4.50 2.87 0.47
N TYR A 483 -4.68 1.93 1.39
CA TYR A 483 -5.62 2.11 2.50
C TYR A 483 -5.17 3.18 3.50
N LYS A 484 -3.85 3.29 3.77
CA LYS A 484 -3.29 4.35 4.64
C LYS A 484 -3.48 5.74 4.05
N SER A 485 -3.28 5.91 2.75
CA SER A 485 -3.33 7.22 2.09
C SER A 485 -4.75 7.62 1.71
N VAL A 486 -5.47 6.76 0.96
CA VAL A 486 -6.79 7.06 0.39
C VAL A 486 -7.88 7.06 1.46
N LEU A 487 -7.84 6.08 2.39
CA LEU A 487 -8.89 5.90 3.40
C LEU A 487 -8.44 6.27 4.83
N ASP A 488 -7.17 6.68 5.00
CA ASP A 488 -6.58 7.03 6.31
C ASP A 488 -6.71 5.90 7.35
N PHE A 489 -6.55 4.64 6.89
CA PHE A 489 -6.52 3.48 7.76
C PHE A 489 -5.16 3.36 8.45
N GLU A 490 -5.16 2.70 9.61
CA GLU A 490 -3.97 2.31 10.33
C GLU A 490 -3.58 0.89 9.97
N ALA A 491 -2.27 0.61 9.96
CA ALA A 491 -1.74 -0.72 9.75
C ALA A 491 -1.13 -1.24 11.04
N ASP A 492 -1.46 -2.48 11.40
CA ASP A 492 -0.82 -3.19 12.50
C ASP A 492 0.55 -3.74 12.06
N ASP A 493 1.33 -4.26 12.99
CA ASP A 493 2.60 -4.94 12.69
C ASP A 493 2.37 -6.20 11.86
N GLU A 494 3.38 -6.55 11.04
CA GLU A 494 3.35 -7.80 10.27
C GLU A 494 3.50 -9.01 11.19
N VAL A 495 2.67 -10.03 10.96
CA VAL A 495 2.73 -11.31 11.66
C VAL A 495 3.04 -12.42 10.67
N VAL A 496 4.02 -13.26 11.00
CA VAL A 496 4.36 -14.45 10.20
C VAL A 496 3.69 -15.69 10.80
N LEU A 497 2.88 -16.35 9.99
CA LEU A 497 2.05 -17.48 10.38
C LEU A 497 2.50 -18.76 9.67
N PRO A 498 2.68 -19.88 10.38
CA PRO A 498 3.05 -21.16 9.77
C PRO A 498 1.85 -21.78 9.04
N ASP A 499 2.03 -22.14 7.78
CA ASP A 499 1.17 -23.00 6.97
C ASP A 499 1.89 -24.35 6.79
N PRO A 500 1.19 -25.50 6.68
CA PRO A 500 1.85 -26.79 6.45
C PRO A 500 2.81 -26.83 5.24
N TYR A 501 2.65 -25.91 4.30
CA TYR A 501 3.45 -25.85 3.07
C TYR A 501 4.34 -24.60 2.97
N GLY A 502 4.47 -23.82 4.05
CA GLY A 502 5.35 -22.64 4.06
C GLY A 502 4.91 -21.58 5.05
N LEU A 503 5.18 -20.33 4.74
CA LEU A 503 4.86 -19.20 5.60
C LEU A 503 3.81 -18.30 4.93
N VAL A 504 2.92 -17.77 5.76
CA VAL A 504 1.96 -16.72 5.41
C VAL A 504 2.34 -15.47 6.20
N LYS A 505 2.58 -14.36 5.51
CA LYS A 505 2.72 -13.05 6.13
C LYS A 505 1.35 -12.39 6.16
N SER A 506 0.98 -11.83 7.30
CA SER A 506 -0.31 -11.19 7.52
C SER A 506 -0.10 -9.81 8.12
N ARG A 507 -0.74 -8.80 7.55
CA ARG A 507 -0.76 -7.44 8.07
C ARG A 507 -2.19 -6.94 8.10
N ALA A 508 -2.71 -6.59 9.28
CA ALA A 508 -4.07 -6.11 9.39
C ALA A 508 -4.13 -4.59 9.20
N LEU A 509 -5.15 -4.15 8.48
CA LEU A 509 -5.52 -2.74 8.35
C LEU A 509 -6.83 -2.50 9.10
N ARG A 510 -6.99 -1.32 9.68
CA ARG A 510 -8.22 -0.95 10.38
C ARG A 510 -8.54 0.53 10.19
N SER A 511 -9.83 0.83 10.13
CA SER A 511 -10.28 2.21 10.26
C SER A 511 -9.94 2.76 11.65
N ARG A 512 -9.82 4.08 11.80
CA ARG A 512 -9.46 4.70 13.10
C ARG A 512 -10.37 4.31 14.25
N CYS A 513 -11.66 4.09 14.00
CA CYS A 513 -12.62 3.60 15.00
C CYS A 513 -12.67 2.07 15.10
N SER A 514 -11.86 1.35 14.34
CA SER A 514 -11.81 -0.12 14.25
C SER A 514 -13.15 -0.79 13.86
N SER A 515 -14.06 -0.04 13.25
CA SER A 515 -15.33 -0.57 12.73
C SER A 515 -15.16 -1.37 11.43
N ILE A 516 -14.05 -1.13 10.71
CA ILE A 516 -13.63 -1.86 9.52
C ILE A 516 -12.26 -2.44 9.80
N ARG A 517 -12.11 -3.75 9.58
CA ARG A 517 -10.87 -4.50 9.80
C ARG A 517 -10.59 -5.37 8.59
N LEU A 518 -9.36 -5.32 8.09
CA LEU A 518 -8.96 -5.94 6.84
C LEU A 518 -7.60 -6.63 6.97
N PRO A 519 -7.52 -7.88 7.46
CA PRO A 519 -6.29 -8.67 7.41
C PRO A 519 -5.89 -8.97 5.97
N LEU A 520 -4.69 -8.54 5.57
CA LEU A 520 -4.06 -8.80 4.28
C LEU A 520 -3.09 -9.95 4.42
N ASN A 521 -3.23 -10.99 3.60
CA ASN A 521 -2.41 -12.19 3.69
C ASN A 521 -1.69 -12.46 2.37
N ILE A 522 -0.38 -12.68 2.45
CA ILE A 522 0.47 -13.05 1.32
C ILE A 522 1.26 -14.33 1.62
N SER A 523 1.71 -15.01 0.58
CA SER A 523 2.68 -16.10 0.70
C SER A 523 3.56 -16.20 -0.54
N GLU A 524 4.85 -16.37 -0.33
CA GLU A 524 5.81 -16.66 -1.39
C GLU A 524 5.84 -18.15 -1.78
N ASN A 525 5.22 -19.01 -0.96
CA ASN A 525 5.18 -20.46 -1.15
C ASN A 525 3.93 -20.86 -1.94
N ARG A 526 4.12 -21.60 -3.03
CA ARG A 526 3.05 -21.91 -4.01
C ARG A 526 1.94 -22.83 -3.51
N ASN A 527 2.15 -23.61 -2.45
CA ASN A 527 1.23 -24.64 -1.97
C ASN A 527 0.48 -24.25 -0.69
N THR A 528 0.64 -23.03 -0.21
CA THR A 528 -0.06 -22.53 0.98
C THR A 528 -1.54 -22.29 0.68
N ALA A 529 -2.35 -22.19 1.72
CA ALA A 529 -3.77 -21.88 1.60
C ALA A 529 -4.01 -20.57 0.85
N ILE A 530 -3.17 -19.55 1.08
CA ILE A 530 -3.24 -18.25 0.40
C ILE A 530 -2.96 -18.41 -1.10
N SER A 531 -1.92 -19.16 -1.48
CA SER A 531 -1.58 -19.37 -2.90
C SER A 531 -2.65 -20.17 -3.64
N HIS A 532 -3.32 -21.11 -2.96
CA HIS A 532 -4.48 -21.79 -3.52
C HIS A 532 -5.67 -20.84 -3.73
N ALA A 533 -5.95 -19.95 -2.79
CA ALA A 533 -6.99 -18.93 -2.95
C ALA A 533 -6.70 -18.04 -4.16
N LEU A 534 -5.48 -17.50 -4.29
CA LEU A 534 -5.04 -16.70 -5.44
C LEU A 534 -5.24 -17.45 -6.78
N SER A 535 -4.87 -18.73 -6.82
CA SER A 535 -5.05 -19.55 -8.02
C SER A 535 -6.52 -19.73 -8.39
N SER A 536 -7.40 -19.89 -7.40
CA SER A 536 -8.84 -20.07 -7.61
C SER A 536 -9.52 -18.80 -8.11
N TYR A 537 -9.02 -17.62 -7.72
CA TYR A 537 -9.50 -16.31 -8.17
C TYR A 537 -8.79 -15.80 -9.41
N ARG A 538 -7.67 -16.39 -9.80
CA ARG A 538 -6.75 -15.85 -10.83
C ARG A 538 -6.26 -14.44 -10.48
N GLY A 539 -6.06 -14.15 -9.19
CA GLY A 539 -5.70 -12.85 -8.65
C GLY A 539 -6.02 -12.74 -7.18
N SER A 540 -6.09 -11.52 -6.68
CA SER A 540 -6.51 -11.23 -5.30
C SER A 540 -7.98 -11.60 -5.07
N GLY A 541 -8.35 -11.81 -3.81
CA GLY A 541 -9.75 -12.05 -3.47
C GLY A 541 -9.98 -12.27 -1.97
N ALA A 542 -11.23 -12.28 -1.57
CA ALA A 542 -11.61 -12.57 -0.19
C ALA A 542 -11.20 -13.99 0.19
N HIS A 543 -10.38 -14.12 1.24
CA HIS A 543 -10.03 -15.42 1.81
C HIS A 543 -11.10 -15.89 2.79
N HIS A 544 -11.54 -15.00 3.70
CA HIS A 544 -12.70 -15.26 4.54
C HIS A 544 -13.37 -13.95 4.98
N ILE A 545 -14.63 -14.11 5.41
CA ILE A 545 -15.45 -13.03 5.93
C ILE A 545 -15.94 -13.46 7.31
N ALA A 546 -15.67 -12.65 8.33
CA ALA A 546 -16.00 -12.93 9.70
C ALA A 546 -17.25 -12.14 10.14
N PHE A 547 -18.19 -12.85 10.74
CA PHE A 547 -19.42 -12.32 11.31
C PHE A 547 -19.42 -12.41 12.83
N ALA A 548 -19.74 -11.32 13.50
CA ALA A 548 -19.83 -11.28 14.95
C ALA A 548 -21.22 -11.69 15.44
N CYS A 549 -21.25 -12.43 16.55
CA CYS A 549 -22.45 -12.78 17.30
C CYS A 549 -22.25 -12.50 18.80
N GLU A 550 -23.34 -12.50 19.58
CA GLU A 550 -23.29 -12.36 21.05
C GLU A 550 -23.08 -13.69 21.77
N ASP A 551 -23.63 -14.77 21.23
CA ASP A 551 -23.54 -16.12 21.81
C ASP A 551 -23.10 -17.10 20.72
N ILE A 552 -21.80 -17.47 20.75
CA ILE A 552 -21.20 -18.37 19.76
C ILE A 552 -21.81 -19.79 19.85
N PHE A 553 -22.11 -20.29 21.05
CA PHE A 553 -22.60 -21.64 21.22
C PHE A 553 -24.02 -21.80 20.70
N ALA A 554 -24.90 -20.86 21.00
CA ALA A 554 -26.26 -20.80 20.45
C ALA A 554 -26.25 -20.72 18.92
N GLU A 555 -25.40 -19.83 18.36
CA GLU A 555 -25.33 -19.64 16.90
C GLU A 555 -24.74 -20.86 16.18
N VAL A 556 -23.71 -21.49 16.74
CA VAL A 556 -23.11 -22.70 16.16
C VAL A 556 -24.06 -23.89 16.28
N SER A 557 -24.83 -24.02 17.38
CA SER A 557 -25.86 -25.06 17.52
C SER A 557 -26.91 -24.93 16.40
N ARG A 558 -27.43 -23.72 16.21
CA ARG A 558 -28.38 -23.41 15.14
C ARG A 558 -27.79 -23.72 13.74
N ALA A 559 -26.56 -23.30 13.50
CA ALA A 559 -25.87 -23.54 12.21
C ALA A 559 -25.69 -25.04 11.92
N LYS A 560 -25.34 -25.83 12.93
CA LYS A 560 -25.24 -27.30 12.82
C LYS A 560 -26.60 -27.94 12.50
N GLU A 561 -27.66 -27.53 13.18
CA GLU A 561 -29.02 -28.02 12.93
C GLU A 561 -29.49 -27.66 11.50
N ALA A 562 -29.11 -26.50 11.00
CA ALA A 562 -29.39 -26.06 9.62
C ALA A 562 -28.49 -26.73 8.56
N GLY A 563 -27.53 -27.57 8.98
CA GLY A 563 -26.64 -28.29 8.08
C GLY A 563 -25.54 -27.41 7.46
N VAL A 564 -25.07 -26.37 8.16
CA VAL A 564 -23.88 -25.60 7.74
C VAL A 564 -22.65 -26.50 7.87
N PRO A 565 -21.84 -26.68 6.82
CA PRO A 565 -20.62 -27.46 6.90
C PRO A 565 -19.55 -26.67 7.67
N LEU A 566 -19.40 -27.00 8.94
CA LEU A 566 -18.38 -26.41 9.82
C LEU A 566 -17.07 -27.18 9.70
N LEU A 567 -15.95 -26.45 9.78
CA LEU A 567 -14.61 -27.03 9.77
C LEU A 567 -14.38 -27.83 11.05
N ASP A 568 -14.06 -29.11 10.93
CA ASP A 568 -13.74 -29.99 12.05
C ASP A 568 -12.35 -29.67 12.61
N ILE A 569 -12.27 -29.39 13.91
CA ILE A 569 -11.02 -29.10 14.62
C ILE A 569 -10.48 -30.38 15.30
N PRO A 570 -9.19 -30.71 15.13
CA PRO A 570 -8.57 -31.89 15.76
C PRO A 570 -8.65 -31.84 17.28
N LEU A 571 -8.94 -32.98 17.92
CA LEU A 571 -9.10 -33.07 19.39
C LEU A 571 -7.83 -32.65 20.15
N ASN A 572 -6.64 -32.89 19.60
CA ASN A 572 -5.36 -32.42 20.13
C ASN A 572 -5.32 -30.93 20.47
N TYR A 573 -6.05 -30.12 19.71
CA TYR A 573 -6.14 -28.68 19.98
C TYR A 573 -6.73 -28.40 21.37
N TYR A 574 -7.77 -29.15 21.77
CA TYR A 574 -8.43 -28.95 23.05
C TYR A 574 -7.60 -29.55 24.22
N ASP A 575 -6.82 -30.62 23.96
CA ASP A 575 -5.82 -31.12 24.91
C ASP A 575 -4.73 -30.05 25.17
N ASP A 576 -4.23 -29.37 24.12
CA ASP A 576 -3.26 -28.28 24.23
C ASP A 576 -3.87 -27.04 24.89
N LEU A 577 -5.16 -26.77 24.62
CA LEU A 577 -5.88 -25.64 25.22
C LEU A 577 -6.00 -25.78 26.73
N ALA A 578 -6.23 -27.03 27.23
CA ALA A 578 -6.24 -27.36 28.63
C ALA A 578 -4.90 -27.05 29.33
N ALA A 579 -3.78 -27.24 28.63
CA ALA A 579 -2.45 -26.92 29.15
C ALA A 579 -2.14 -25.42 29.19
N ARG A 580 -2.79 -24.64 28.31
CA ARG A 580 -2.57 -23.19 28.20
C ARG A 580 -3.47 -22.36 29.12
N PHE A 581 -4.68 -22.87 29.40
CA PHE A 581 -5.70 -22.17 30.16
C PHE A 581 -6.30 -23.11 31.21
N ASP A 582 -6.61 -22.61 32.39
CA ASP A 582 -7.17 -23.38 33.49
C ASP A 582 -8.69 -23.54 33.29
N PHE A 583 -9.06 -24.33 32.28
CA PHE A 583 -10.45 -24.68 31.98
C PHE A 583 -10.83 -26.02 32.57
N ASP A 584 -12.08 -26.16 33.02
CA ASP A 584 -12.62 -27.45 33.43
C ASP A 584 -12.92 -28.37 32.23
N ASP A 585 -13.02 -29.66 32.48
CA ASP A 585 -13.23 -30.69 31.44
C ASP A 585 -14.59 -30.52 30.73
N GLU A 586 -15.61 -29.97 31.42
CA GLU A 586 -16.94 -29.75 30.85
C GLU A 586 -16.88 -28.66 29.78
N PHE A 587 -16.26 -27.54 30.09
CA PHE A 587 -16.09 -26.44 29.12
C PHE A 587 -15.21 -26.84 27.93
N LEU A 588 -14.12 -27.57 28.17
CA LEU A 588 -13.29 -28.09 27.07
C LEU A 588 -14.06 -29.06 26.18
N SER A 589 -14.92 -29.89 26.74
CA SER A 589 -15.78 -30.79 26.00
C SER A 589 -16.83 -30.04 25.19
N GLU A 590 -17.38 -28.94 25.71
CA GLU A 590 -18.30 -28.08 25.01
C GLU A 590 -17.62 -27.39 23.79
N LEU A 591 -16.44 -26.80 24.01
CA LEU A 591 -15.64 -26.21 22.89
C LEU A 591 -15.37 -27.24 21.79
N ALA A 592 -14.98 -28.47 22.17
CA ALA A 592 -14.69 -29.54 21.22
C ALA A 592 -15.95 -30.04 20.48
N TYR A 593 -17.10 -30.11 21.17
CA TYR A 593 -18.37 -30.50 20.53
C TYR A 593 -18.82 -29.52 19.45
N TYR A 594 -18.64 -28.22 19.71
CA TYR A 594 -19.03 -27.16 18.81
C TYR A 594 -17.94 -26.77 17.79
N ASN A 595 -16.74 -27.38 17.84
CA ASN A 595 -15.55 -27.00 17.05
C ASN A 595 -15.10 -25.54 17.30
N VAL A 596 -15.36 -25.01 18.49
CA VAL A 596 -15.03 -23.63 18.86
C VAL A 596 -13.53 -23.53 19.19
N LEU A 597 -12.86 -22.63 18.52
CA LEU A 597 -11.49 -22.22 18.83
C LEU A 597 -11.53 -21.06 19.84
N TYR A 598 -10.54 -21.00 20.71
CA TYR A 598 -10.43 -19.98 21.76
C TYR A 598 -9.07 -19.30 21.72
N ASP A 599 -9.06 -17.99 21.94
CA ASP A 599 -7.84 -17.22 22.17
C ASP A 599 -8.07 -16.18 23.27
N ARG A 600 -6.98 -15.78 23.97
CA ARG A 600 -7.02 -14.76 25.02
C ARG A 600 -5.77 -13.90 24.94
N ASP A 601 -5.97 -12.59 24.91
CA ASP A 601 -4.88 -11.62 24.91
C ASP A 601 -4.33 -11.37 26.34
N ALA A 602 -3.22 -10.62 26.40
CA ALA A 602 -2.54 -10.29 27.66
C ALA A 602 -3.38 -9.38 28.58
N GLN A 603 -4.40 -8.70 28.06
CA GLN A 603 -5.31 -7.81 28.77
C GLN A 603 -6.54 -8.54 29.31
N GLY A 604 -6.68 -9.83 29.00
CA GLY A 604 -7.81 -10.66 29.41
C GLY A 604 -9.00 -10.61 28.44
N GLY A 605 -8.83 -10.00 27.29
CA GLY A 605 -9.78 -10.08 26.18
C GLY A 605 -9.86 -11.51 25.62
N GLU A 606 -11.05 -11.97 25.23
CA GLU A 606 -11.30 -13.33 24.79
C GLU A 606 -11.94 -13.37 23.40
N LEU A 607 -11.54 -14.34 22.59
CA LEU A 607 -12.11 -14.66 21.29
C LEU A 607 -12.58 -16.09 21.24
N PHE A 608 -13.83 -16.30 20.87
CA PHE A 608 -14.41 -17.58 20.52
C PHE A 608 -14.76 -17.56 19.04
N HIS A 609 -14.36 -18.55 18.27
CA HIS A 609 -14.64 -18.54 16.84
C HIS A 609 -14.69 -19.93 16.21
N VAL A 610 -15.47 -20.05 15.13
CA VAL A 610 -15.57 -21.23 14.30
C VAL A 610 -15.47 -20.86 12.83
N TYR A 611 -15.11 -21.83 12.01
CA TYR A 611 -15.01 -21.65 10.56
C TYR A 611 -15.94 -22.60 9.83
N THR A 612 -16.48 -22.16 8.69
CA THR A 612 -17.13 -23.06 7.73
C THR A 612 -16.08 -23.72 6.84
N GLU A 613 -16.48 -24.81 6.18
CA GLU A 613 -15.73 -25.26 5.01
C GLU A 613 -15.76 -24.20 3.89
N PRO A 614 -14.78 -24.21 2.96
CA PRO A 614 -14.75 -23.24 1.87
C PRO A 614 -15.91 -23.42 0.89
N PHE A 615 -16.59 -22.32 0.54
CA PHE A 615 -17.56 -22.29 -0.55
C PHE A 615 -16.84 -22.50 -1.90
N GLU A 616 -17.19 -23.55 -2.64
CA GLU A 616 -16.59 -23.91 -3.93
C GLU A 616 -15.03 -23.92 -3.91
N GLY A 617 -14.43 -24.19 -2.73
CA GLY A 617 -12.98 -24.18 -2.57
C GLY A 617 -12.33 -22.78 -2.60
N ARG A 618 -13.10 -21.70 -2.49
CA ARG A 618 -12.67 -20.32 -2.67
C ARG A 618 -12.55 -19.57 -1.34
N PHE A 619 -13.66 -19.09 -0.82
CA PHE A 619 -13.74 -18.36 0.44
C PHE A 619 -14.57 -19.13 1.46
N PHE A 620 -14.41 -18.78 2.71
CA PHE A 620 -15.21 -19.37 3.81
C PHE A 620 -15.70 -18.27 4.74
N PHE A 621 -16.62 -18.65 5.62
CA PHE A 621 -17.11 -17.75 6.65
C PHE A 621 -16.54 -18.14 8.01
N GLU A 622 -16.35 -17.12 8.84
CA GLU A 622 -16.01 -17.24 10.25
C GLU A 622 -17.17 -16.68 11.05
N VAL A 623 -17.56 -17.36 12.12
CA VAL A 623 -18.48 -16.82 13.13
C VAL A 623 -17.70 -16.65 14.40
N LEU A 624 -17.79 -15.47 15.02
CA LEU A 624 -16.99 -15.16 16.19
C LEU A 624 -17.74 -14.37 17.26
N GLN A 625 -17.30 -14.55 18.50
CA GLN A 625 -17.69 -13.75 19.65
C GLN A 625 -16.44 -13.16 20.31
N ARG A 626 -16.43 -11.84 20.48
CA ARG A 626 -15.40 -11.12 21.24
C ARG A 626 -15.93 -10.77 22.62
N ARG A 627 -15.14 -11.04 23.65
CA ARG A 627 -15.45 -10.63 25.04
C ARG A 627 -14.32 -9.78 25.60
N ASN A 628 -14.64 -8.98 26.61
CA ASN A 628 -13.67 -8.20 27.39
C ASN A 628 -12.70 -7.33 26.54
N GLY A 629 -13.16 -6.83 25.37
CA GLY A 629 -12.35 -5.93 24.53
C GLY A 629 -11.26 -6.59 23.68
N TYR A 630 -11.30 -7.91 23.47
CA TYR A 630 -10.33 -8.59 22.59
C TYR A 630 -10.23 -7.89 21.22
N ALA A 631 -9.03 -7.47 20.84
CA ALA A 631 -8.78 -6.71 19.61
C ALA A 631 -8.10 -7.52 18.49
N GLY A 632 -7.49 -8.67 18.80
CA GLY A 632 -6.73 -9.49 17.85
C GLY A 632 -7.60 -10.27 16.86
N TYR A 633 -6.95 -11.13 16.07
CA TYR A 633 -7.58 -11.94 15.00
C TYR A 633 -7.39 -13.45 15.21
N GLY A 634 -7.17 -13.90 16.45
CA GLY A 634 -6.97 -15.30 16.76
C GLY A 634 -5.72 -15.91 16.10
N ALA A 635 -4.63 -15.16 16.01
CA ALA A 635 -3.38 -15.59 15.34
C ALA A 635 -2.85 -16.92 15.88
N ALA A 636 -3.02 -17.17 17.20
CA ALA A 636 -2.62 -18.42 17.84
C ALA A 636 -3.33 -19.66 17.27
N ASN A 637 -4.51 -19.49 16.67
CA ASN A 637 -5.34 -20.58 16.14
C ASN A 637 -5.15 -20.81 14.62
N VAL A 638 -4.42 -19.92 13.94
CA VAL A 638 -4.28 -19.99 12.47
C VAL A 638 -3.62 -21.29 12.01
N ALA A 639 -2.57 -21.75 12.70
CA ALA A 639 -1.89 -22.99 12.36
C ALA A 639 -2.84 -24.22 12.43
N VAL A 640 -3.67 -24.28 13.48
CA VAL A 640 -4.67 -25.35 13.65
C VAL A 640 -5.73 -25.30 12.54
N ARG A 641 -6.25 -24.11 12.25
CA ARG A 641 -7.20 -23.90 11.15
C ARG A 641 -6.62 -24.34 9.81
N LEU A 642 -5.39 -23.93 9.48
CA LEU A 642 -4.74 -24.29 8.22
C LEU A 642 -4.50 -25.80 8.11
N ALA A 643 -4.11 -26.46 9.20
CA ALA A 643 -3.96 -27.91 9.25
C ALA A 643 -5.31 -28.63 9.08
N ALA A 644 -6.37 -28.15 9.74
CA ALA A 644 -7.72 -28.69 9.60
C ALA A 644 -8.24 -28.56 8.16
N MET A 645 -8.05 -27.39 7.52
CA MET A 645 -8.42 -27.16 6.12
C MET A 645 -7.62 -28.04 5.15
N ALA A 646 -6.32 -28.24 5.37
CA ALA A 646 -5.52 -29.14 4.56
C ALA A 646 -6.02 -30.59 4.67
N LYS A 647 -6.39 -31.01 5.87
CA LYS A 647 -6.95 -32.33 6.14
C LYS A 647 -8.33 -32.54 5.48
N ALA A 648 -9.22 -31.56 5.57
CA ALA A 648 -10.52 -31.58 4.89
C ALA A 648 -10.37 -31.72 3.36
N ARG A 649 -9.42 -30.99 2.75
CA ARG A 649 -9.12 -31.13 1.32
C ARG A 649 -8.62 -32.51 0.91
N SER A 650 -7.90 -33.21 1.78
CA SER A 650 -7.40 -34.56 1.51
C SER A 650 -8.45 -35.67 1.71
N GLY A 651 -9.67 -35.32 2.15
CA GLY A 651 -10.72 -36.30 2.46
C GLY A 651 -10.41 -37.18 3.69
N ALA A 652 -9.41 -36.82 4.49
CA ALA A 652 -9.04 -37.57 5.69
C ALA A 652 -10.00 -37.27 6.86
N PRO A 653 -10.36 -38.26 7.69
CA PRO A 653 -11.25 -38.03 8.84
C PRO A 653 -10.61 -37.06 9.85
N ALA A 654 -11.34 -36.02 10.22
CA ALA A 654 -10.82 -34.92 11.00
C ALA A 654 -10.64 -35.25 12.49
N LYS A 655 -11.53 -36.04 13.07
CA LYS A 655 -11.56 -36.34 14.53
C LYS A 655 -10.82 -37.64 14.91
N VAL A 656 -9.59 -37.81 14.46
CA VAL A 656 -8.73 -38.87 14.97
C VAL A 656 -7.77 -38.25 15.99
N ARG A 657 -7.78 -38.72 17.25
CA ARG A 657 -6.66 -38.50 18.16
C ARG A 657 -5.43 -39.17 17.53
N LEU A 658 -4.40 -38.40 17.31
CA LEU A 658 -3.10 -38.91 16.84
C LEU A 658 -2.36 -39.59 17.97
#